data_12b61b0a26ca7b5bc4b4b9417eb2a6c2
#
_entry.id   12b61b0a26ca7b5bc4b4b9417eb2a6c2
#
_cell.length_a   1.000
_cell.length_b   1.000
_cell.length_c   1.000
_cell.angle_alpha   90.00
_cell.angle_beta   90.00
_cell.angle_gamma   90.00
#
_symmetry.space_group_name_H-M   'P 1'
#
loop_
_entity.id
_entity.type
_entity.pdbx_description
1 polymer ?
#
loop_
_entity_poly.entity_id
_entity_poly.type
_entity_poly.pdbx_seq_one_letter_code
_entity_poly.pdbx_strand_id
1 'polypeptide(L)'
;MKYSKIYFFLIYLFFISIESKIFDPTTFQSLNRLSSAVLSPDGKYVVYSIRKWDKEQGKSATYIQCTNIDDKKTQNITNAEFGKSDSSPSFSPLYQNLLFFLREGSLYYISFPPKENEEPVKLTNYPVDINDFKIKASAFVFSANVYFDCKTLECSAKKIEIEKKQTYQVYNKLFMFHWDTWQVEGKGSHLFYQKIKVSENKVTLDGNVTDITEGMEINTPPLFTDNSNYDISNNGQMIAFSAHNRNQNESWNTGYQTYFIDLNLMNKPILITKHNSARTQHPVFSIDDTRIAYLAMNTPGLESEFLHFEIYNILTNKITILPDILDKFIITFEWFSDTKIYFQATSIQVNRIFTLDITNTTNPIIEPIEVDSDITSYSLPHLASKNRNIALVSKVSFFYPYTISTLKINNKHKETELIDPNKSILKDCELTKPTPFNFTGALNDTVYGWILKPINFNPSKKYPVVLLIHGGPESSWTSGWSYSWVPQSFTNQGYVTIMINPHGSNGFSQKFQSAVRDNWGGAPYEDIIKGIEYVNKTFNFSNVDKMCAAGGSYGGFMINWIEGNSKLFKCLINHDGIFSSLGMFYSTEEIWFPKEEFCSVDNIGCNPWEGENVRKGFFKYSPESFVKNWSTPMLVIHGGRDYRVPLTEGLSTFTSLQLKNVDSEFLFFHQENHWVLKPENQVIWLERAFKWLNKYIGESKE
;
A
#
# COMPACT_ATOMS: atom_id res chain seq x y z
N MET A 1 24.79 65.97 50.84
CA MET A 1 24.48 65.75 49.44
C MET A 1 25.18 64.43 48.97
N LYS A 2 24.45 63.35 48.90
CA LYS A 2 24.95 62.09 48.40
C LYS A 2 24.21 61.76 47.10
N TYR A 3 24.93 61.73 45.99
CA TYR A 3 24.38 61.31 44.68
C TYR A 3 24.37 59.81 44.65
N SER A 4 23.18 59.19 44.42
CA SER A 4 22.95 57.82 44.14
C SER A 4 23.01 57.60 42.61
N LYS A 5 23.95 56.77 42.13
CA LYS A 5 24.04 56.32 40.74
C LYS A 5 23.15 55.09 40.60
N ILE A 6 22.09 55.19 39.80
CA ILE A 6 21.28 54.09 39.37
C ILE A 6 21.92 53.48 38.10
N TYR A 7 22.39 52.25 38.18
CA TYR A 7 22.80 51.48 37.01
C TYR A 7 21.59 50.79 36.41
N PHE A 8 21.22 51.19 35.20
CA PHE A 8 20.29 50.42 34.36
C PHE A 8 21.04 49.26 33.74
N PHE A 9 20.69 48.02 34.13
CA PHE A 9 21.09 46.84 33.43
C PHE A 9 20.10 46.61 32.26
N LEU A 10 20.52 46.87 31.03
CA LEU A 10 19.84 46.44 29.82
C LEU A 10 20.10 44.93 29.62
N ILE A 11 19.12 44.09 29.93
CA ILE A 11 19.13 42.70 29.55
C ILE A 11 18.73 42.63 28.06
N TYR A 12 19.68 42.46 27.16
CA TYR A 12 19.40 42.04 25.81
C TYR A 12 19.00 40.58 25.82
N LEU A 13 17.70 40.30 25.76
CA LEU A 13 17.17 39.01 25.42
C LEU A 13 17.45 38.79 23.93
N PHE A 14 18.49 38.02 23.61
CA PHE A 14 18.66 37.42 22.30
C PHE A 14 17.53 36.38 22.14
N PHE A 15 16.45 36.76 21.47
CA PHE A 15 15.57 35.79 20.85
C PHE A 15 16.36 35.17 19.68
N ILE A 16 16.98 34.04 19.94
CA ILE A 16 17.36 33.15 18.83
C ILE A 16 16.05 32.60 18.28
N SER A 17 15.56 33.20 17.20
CA SER A 17 14.53 32.54 16.41
C SER A 17 15.19 31.28 15.83
N ILE A 18 14.92 30.15 16.41
CA ILE A 18 15.20 28.87 15.78
C ILE A 18 14.27 28.83 14.57
N GLU A 19 14.78 29.20 13.39
CA GLU A 19 14.04 28.96 12.15
C GLU A 19 13.83 27.44 12.05
N SER A 20 12.58 27.02 12.00
CA SER A 20 12.22 25.62 11.81
C SER A 20 12.78 25.16 10.46
N LYS A 21 13.42 23.99 10.45
CA LYS A 21 13.97 23.40 9.23
C LYS A 21 12.83 23.04 8.28
N ILE A 22 12.93 23.46 7.03
CA ILE A 22 11.99 23.07 5.98
C ILE A 22 12.07 21.55 5.77
N PHE A 23 10.93 20.90 5.70
CA PHE A 23 10.81 19.49 5.32
C PHE A 23 10.94 19.37 3.80
N ASP A 24 12.19 19.40 3.32
CA ASP A 24 12.54 19.36 1.90
C ASP A 24 12.50 17.94 1.32
N PRO A 25 12.53 17.77 -0.02
CA PRO A 25 12.51 16.47 -0.68
C PRO A 25 13.64 15.53 -0.24
N THR A 26 14.83 16.05 0.05
CA THR A 26 15.96 15.23 0.53
C THR A 26 15.70 14.73 1.95
N THR A 27 15.26 15.61 2.85
CA THR A 27 14.87 15.24 4.22
C THR A 27 13.76 14.18 4.19
N PHE A 28 12.77 14.34 3.31
CA PHE A 28 11.71 13.36 3.12
C PHE A 28 12.25 11.98 2.73
N GLN A 29 13.15 11.91 1.76
CA GLN A 29 13.73 10.62 1.33
C GLN A 29 14.72 10.02 2.35
N SER A 30 15.34 10.85 3.20
CA SER A 30 16.23 10.38 4.27
C SER A 30 15.51 9.72 5.45
N LEU A 31 14.17 9.76 5.50
CA LEU A 31 13.41 9.11 6.55
C LEU A 31 13.65 7.61 6.58
N ASN A 32 13.85 7.09 7.77
CA ASN A 32 13.91 5.66 8.02
C ASN A 32 12.52 5.03 7.79
N ARG A 33 12.47 3.91 7.08
CA ARG A 33 11.22 3.20 6.77
C ARG A 33 11.16 1.90 7.55
N LEU A 34 10.22 1.81 8.48
CA LEU A 34 9.94 0.60 9.23
C LEU A 34 9.12 -0.40 8.40
N SER A 35 9.42 -1.68 8.56
CA SER A 35 8.63 -2.77 7.99
C SER A 35 8.75 -4.04 8.83
N SER A 36 7.83 -4.99 8.62
CA SER A 36 7.87 -6.37 9.13
C SER A 36 8.15 -6.47 10.63
N ALA A 37 7.43 -5.73 11.46
CA ALA A 37 7.61 -5.77 12.91
C ALA A 37 6.91 -6.98 13.54
N VAL A 38 7.63 -7.73 14.37
CA VAL A 38 7.12 -8.91 15.10
C VAL A 38 7.52 -8.87 16.57
N LEU A 39 6.69 -9.47 17.44
CA LEU A 39 7.03 -9.69 18.84
C LEU A 39 7.87 -10.94 19.01
N SER A 40 8.86 -10.89 19.92
CA SER A 40 9.54 -12.10 20.36
C SER A 40 8.55 -13.03 21.08
N PRO A 41 8.77 -14.37 21.05
CA PRO A 41 7.84 -15.32 21.65
C PRO A 41 7.61 -15.14 23.15
N ASP A 42 8.59 -14.57 23.87
CA ASP A 42 8.47 -14.21 25.29
C ASP A 42 7.77 -12.86 25.54
N GLY A 43 7.48 -12.10 24.47
CA GLY A 43 6.82 -10.79 24.51
C GLY A 43 7.70 -9.66 25.07
N LYS A 44 9.02 -9.83 25.17
CA LYS A 44 9.93 -8.81 25.74
C LYS A 44 10.57 -7.90 24.70
N TYR A 45 10.60 -8.31 23.45
CA TYR A 45 11.25 -7.56 22.37
C TYR A 45 10.33 -7.37 21.18
N VAL A 46 10.48 -6.23 20.55
CA VAL A 46 9.98 -5.98 19.20
C VAL A 46 11.15 -6.12 18.24
N VAL A 47 11.03 -6.96 17.23
CA VAL A 47 12.01 -7.16 16.16
C VAL A 47 11.41 -6.64 14.86
N TYR A 48 12.16 -5.83 14.12
CA TYR A 48 11.66 -5.15 12.92
C TYR A 48 12.77 -4.92 11.91
N SER A 49 12.38 -4.80 10.64
CA SER A 49 13.29 -4.33 9.59
C SER A 49 13.22 -2.82 9.47
N ILE A 50 14.36 -2.20 9.23
CA ILE A 50 14.48 -0.77 8.99
C ILE A 50 15.30 -0.52 7.73
N ARG A 51 14.73 0.26 6.80
CA ARG A 51 15.40 0.69 5.58
C ARG A 51 15.92 2.11 5.73
N LYS A 52 17.19 2.31 5.38
CA LYS A 52 17.84 3.62 5.26
C LYS A 52 18.31 3.84 3.83
N TRP A 53 18.26 5.08 3.39
CA TRP A 53 18.83 5.52 2.12
C TRP A 53 20.02 6.42 2.32
N ASP A 54 21.08 6.17 1.53
CA ASP A 54 22.27 7.01 1.47
C ASP A 54 22.27 7.78 0.15
N LYS A 55 22.20 9.11 0.26
CA LYS A 55 22.13 10.01 -0.91
C LYS A 55 23.41 9.99 -1.73
N GLU A 56 24.58 9.91 -1.08
CA GLU A 56 25.89 10.00 -1.75
C GLU A 56 26.17 8.75 -2.56
N GLN A 57 25.78 7.57 -2.01
CA GLN A 57 25.93 6.29 -2.70
C GLN A 57 24.76 5.98 -3.64
N GLY A 58 23.63 6.68 -3.56
CA GLY A 58 22.39 6.37 -4.29
C GLY A 58 21.83 4.98 -3.95
N LYS A 59 22.11 4.47 -2.75
CA LYS A 59 21.75 3.11 -2.35
C LYS A 59 20.96 3.08 -1.05
N SER A 60 20.12 2.07 -0.91
CA SER A 60 19.44 1.75 0.35
C SER A 60 20.07 0.54 1.02
N ALA A 61 19.96 0.48 2.34
CA ALA A 61 20.26 -0.68 3.14
C ALA A 61 19.05 -1.03 3.98
N THR A 62 18.68 -2.31 4.05
CA THR A 62 17.66 -2.82 4.97
C THR A 62 18.32 -3.77 5.96
N TYR A 63 18.11 -3.57 7.25
CA TYR A 63 18.69 -4.39 8.30
C TYR A 63 17.70 -4.59 9.45
N ILE A 64 17.96 -5.57 10.31
CA ILE A 64 17.07 -5.96 11.39
C ILE A 64 17.56 -5.37 12.71
N GLN A 65 16.63 -4.77 13.45
CA GLN A 65 16.83 -4.27 14.81
C GLN A 65 15.88 -4.95 15.78
N CYS A 66 16.24 -4.96 17.05
CA CYS A 66 15.29 -5.25 18.11
C CYS A 66 15.29 -4.15 19.19
N THR A 67 14.13 -3.93 19.77
CA THR A 67 13.93 -3.01 20.90
C THR A 67 13.33 -3.76 22.07
N ASN A 68 13.94 -3.68 23.23
CA ASN A 68 13.37 -4.22 24.46
C ASN A 68 12.17 -3.36 24.89
N ILE A 69 11.06 -3.98 25.25
CA ILE A 69 9.80 -3.28 25.56
C ILE A 69 9.86 -2.53 26.89
N ASP A 70 10.60 -3.08 27.88
CA ASP A 70 10.65 -2.52 29.23
C ASP A 70 11.59 -1.33 29.33
N ASP A 71 12.85 -1.46 28.88
CA ASP A 71 13.86 -0.41 28.99
C ASP A 71 14.05 0.43 27.70
N LYS A 72 13.34 0.07 26.63
CA LYS A 72 13.35 0.73 25.30
C LYS A 72 14.73 0.80 24.64
N LYS A 73 15.66 -0.05 25.05
CA LYS A 73 16.97 -0.15 24.41
C LYS A 73 16.85 -0.86 23.07
N THR A 74 17.42 -0.24 22.04
CA THR A 74 17.47 -0.77 20.68
C THR A 74 18.88 -1.24 20.37
N GLN A 75 18.98 -2.40 19.71
CA GLN A 75 20.24 -2.93 19.20
C GLN A 75 20.06 -3.49 17.79
N ASN A 76 21.14 -3.45 17.00
CA ASN A 76 21.16 -4.12 15.70
C ASN A 76 21.27 -5.62 15.90
N ILE A 77 20.45 -6.38 15.17
CA ILE A 77 20.60 -7.83 15.04
C ILE A 77 21.49 -8.14 13.83
N THR A 78 21.30 -7.39 12.75
CA THR A 78 22.14 -7.51 11.56
C THR A 78 22.75 -6.14 11.20
N ASN A 79 23.92 -6.17 10.57
CA ASN A 79 24.57 -4.97 10.09
C ASN A 79 24.30 -4.80 8.61
N ALA A 80 23.85 -3.61 8.25
CA ALA A 80 23.52 -3.32 6.86
C ALA A 80 24.74 -2.82 6.09
N GLU A 81 24.98 -3.45 4.97
CA GLU A 81 25.77 -2.87 3.89
C GLU A 81 24.82 -2.22 2.88
N PHE A 82 25.15 -1.00 2.41
CA PHE A 82 24.33 -0.34 1.40
C PHE A 82 24.32 -1.14 0.09
N GLY A 83 23.11 -1.39 -0.39
CA GLY A 83 22.84 -2.29 -1.53
C GLY A 83 22.41 -3.70 -1.13
N LYS A 84 22.41 -4.04 0.18
CA LYS A 84 21.91 -5.33 0.71
C LYS A 84 20.65 -5.15 1.53
N SER A 85 19.90 -6.25 1.69
CA SER A 85 18.62 -6.25 2.40
C SER A 85 18.48 -7.49 3.28
N ASP A 86 18.29 -7.26 4.57
CA ASP A 86 17.82 -8.24 5.55
C ASP A 86 16.38 -7.89 5.92
N SER A 87 15.44 -8.79 5.63
CA SER A 87 14.01 -8.51 5.73
C SER A 87 13.22 -9.66 6.31
N SER A 88 11.94 -9.41 6.60
CA SER A 88 10.97 -10.42 7.03
C SER A 88 11.39 -11.21 8.26
N PRO A 89 11.81 -10.54 9.38
CA PRO A 89 12.14 -11.26 10.61
C PRO A 89 10.94 -12.07 11.09
N SER A 90 11.18 -13.32 11.49
CA SER A 90 10.15 -14.25 11.90
C SER A 90 10.64 -15.20 12.99
N PHE A 91 9.76 -15.55 13.93
CA PHE A 91 10.02 -16.55 14.96
C PHE A 91 9.22 -17.81 14.68
N SER A 92 9.83 -18.96 14.95
CA SER A 92 9.06 -20.20 15.10
C SER A 92 8.53 -20.30 16.53
N PRO A 93 7.23 -20.57 16.74
CA PRO A 93 6.70 -20.82 18.09
C PRO A 93 7.40 -21.99 18.82
N LEU A 94 7.94 -22.94 18.08
CA LEU A 94 8.66 -24.10 18.62
C LEU A 94 10.11 -23.75 19.01
N TYR A 95 10.79 -22.91 18.21
CA TYR A 95 12.21 -22.56 18.40
C TYR A 95 12.35 -21.09 18.82
N GLN A 96 11.89 -20.77 20.03
CA GLN A 96 11.72 -19.40 20.54
C GLN A 96 13.03 -18.61 20.70
N ASN A 97 14.17 -19.28 20.72
CA ASN A 97 15.51 -18.72 20.83
C ASN A 97 16.21 -18.52 19.47
N LEU A 98 15.48 -18.63 18.36
CA LEU A 98 16.00 -18.45 17.02
C LEU A 98 15.16 -17.44 16.25
N LEU A 99 15.83 -16.49 15.60
CA LEU A 99 15.23 -15.54 14.67
C LEU A 99 15.61 -15.95 13.24
N PHE A 100 14.61 -16.07 12.37
CA PHE A 100 14.76 -16.35 10.95
C PHE A 100 14.50 -15.09 10.13
N PHE A 101 15.17 -14.93 8.99
CA PHE A 101 14.99 -13.78 8.10
C PHE A 101 15.51 -14.07 6.68
N LEU A 102 15.11 -13.25 5.73
CA LEU A 102 15.60 -13.31 4.34
C LEU A 102 16.78 -12.38 4.14
N ARG A 103 17.80 -12.87 3.44
CA ARG A 103 18.93 -12.12 2.91
C ARG A 103 19.23 -12.60 1.49
N GLU A 104 19.13 -11.71 0.51
CA GLU A 104 19.48 -12.00 -0.90
C GLU A 104 18.85 -13.32 -1.41
N GLY A 105 17.53 -13.47 -1.27
CA GLY A 105 16.79 -14.65 -1.74
C GLY A 105 17.08 -15.96 -0.99
N SER A 106 17.75 -15.92 0.16
CA SER A 106 18.04 -17.09 0.99
C SER A 106 17.56 -16.90 2.43
N LEU A 107 17.17 -18.00 3.08
CA LEU A 107 16.77 -17.99 4.49
C LEU A 107 18.01 -18.12 5.38
N TYR A 108 18.10 -17.23 6.35
CA TYR A 108 19.12 -17.17 7.38
C TYR A 108 18.50 -17.30 8.76
N TYR A 109 19.31 -17.66 9.75
CA TYR A 109 18.90 -17.63 11.16
C TYR A 109 20.04 -17.12 12.05
N ILE A 110 19.69 -16.65 13.24
CA ILE A 110 20.59 -16.19 14.30
C ILE A 110 19.98 -16.52 15.66
N SER A 111 20.78 -16.67 16.69
CA SER A 111 20.28 -16.82 18.08
C SER A 111 19.52 -15.57 18.50
N PHE A 112 18.50 -15.74 19.34
CA PHE A 112 17.74 -14.62 19.88
C PHE A 112 17.50 -14.76 21.40
N PRO A 113 17.81 -13.73 22.20
CA PRO A 113 18.53 -12.50 21.85
C PRO A 113 19.91 -12.78 21.26
N PRO A 114 20.39 -11.94 20.30
CA PRO A 114 21.68 -12.19 19.65
C PRO A 114 22.83 -12.08 20.68
N LYS A 115 23.83 -12.93 20.53
CA LYS A 115 25.06 -12.83 21.29
C LYS A 115 25.97 -11.75 20.69
N GLU A 116 26.87 -11.22 21.49
CA GLU A 116 27.85 -10.24 21.02
C GLU A 116 28.69 -10.83 19.88
N ASN A 117 28.77 -10.11 18.75
CA ASN A 117 29.49 -10.50 17.53
C ASN A 117 29.03 -11.84 16.91
N GLU A 118 27.81 -12.29 17.14
CA GLU A 118 27.26 -13.45 16.47
C GLU A 118 26.88 -13.11 15.03
N GLU A 119 27.38 -13.89 14.07
CA GLU A 119 27.03 -13.73 12.66
C GLU A 119 25.85 -14.64 12.27
N PRO A 120 24.93 -14.15 11.42
CA PRO A 120 23.84 -14.96 10.90
C PRO A 120 24.32 -16.16 10.09
N VAL A 121 23.66 -17.30 10.29
CA VAL A 121 23.96 -18.55 9.58
C VAL A 121 23.01 -18.74 8.41
N LYS A 122 23.56 -18.97 7.22
CA LYS A 122 22.76 -19.31 6.03
C LYS A 122 22.15 -20.70 6.19
N LEU A 123 20.81 -20.81 6.11
CA LEU A 123 20.10 -22.07 6.24
C LEU A 123 19.84 -22.74 4.89
N THR A 124 19.43 -21.96 3.88
CA THR A 124 19.08 -22.51 2.57
C THR A 124 20.13 -22.18 1.50
N ASN A 125 20.31 -23.09 0.56
CA ASN A 125 21.16 -22.89 -0.60
C ASN A 125 20.44 -23.39 -1.86
N TYR A 126 19.17 -22.93 -2.03
CA TYR A 126 18.41 -23.27 -3.23
C TYR A 126 18.97 -22.51 -4.45
N PRO A 127 18.86 -23.09 -5.65
CA PRO A 127 19.36 -22.45 -6.88
C PRO A 127 18.40 -21.38 -7.43
N VAL A 128 17.29 -21.12 -6.74
CA VAL A 128 16.31 -20.06 -7.02
C VAL A 128 16.11 -19.21 -5.77
N ASP A 129 15.72 -17.96 -5.96
CA ASP A 129 15.48 -17.04 -4.84
C ASP A 129 14.16 -17.36 -4.13
N ILE A 130 14.19 -17.27 -2.80
CA ILE A 130 13.01 -17.25 -1.94
C ILE A 130 12.44 -15.83 -1.99
N ASN A 131 11.19 -15.67 -2.45
CA ASN A 131 10.53 -14.36 -2.50
C ASN A 131 10.02 -13.94 -1.13
N ASP A 132 9.39 -14.86 -0.40
CA ASP A 132 8.86 -14.69 0.95
C ASP A 132 8.77 -16.06 1.66
N PHE A 133 8.52 -16.05 2.98
CA PHE A 133 8.36 -17.27 3.76
C PHE A 133 7.47 -17.07 4.99
N LYS A 134 6.90 -18.18 5.46
CA LYS A 134 6.31 -18.33 6.80
C LYS A 134 6.89 -19.55 7.51
N ILE A 135 7.11 -19.45 8.82
CA ILE A 135 7.64 -20.54 9.65
C ILE A 135 6.71 -20.81 10.84
N LYS A 136 6.29 -22.05 11.00
CA LYS A 136 5.52 -22.53 12.16
C LYS A 136 5.97 -23.95 12.52
N ALA A 137 5.89 -24.32 13.80
CA ALA A 137 6.40 -25.60 14.30
C ALA A 137 7.83 -25.89 13.79
N SER A 138 8.05 -27.07 13.23
CA SER A 138 9.33 -27.53 12.68
C SER A 138 9.39 -27.48 11.15
N ALA A 139 8.69 -26.53 10.52
CA ALA A 139 8.66 -26.38 9.08
C ALA A 139 8.53 -24.91 8.64
N PHE A 140 8.94 -24.63 7.43
CA PHE A 140 8.62 -23.39 6.76
C PHE A 140 8.04 -23.63 5.36
N VAL A 141 7.20 -22.71 4.95
CA VAL A 141 6.64 -22.61 3.59
C VAL A 141 7.21 -21.34 2.98
N PHE A 142 7.61 -21.42 1.73
CA PHE A 142 8.15 -20.26 1.00
C PHE A 142 7.65 -20.23 -0.43
N SER A 143 7.60 -19.04 -1.02
CA SER A 143 7.32 -18.87 -2.44
C SER A 143 8.60 -18.69 -3.25
N ALA A 144 8.61 -19.24 -4.47
CA ALA A 144 9.68 -19.05 -5.44
C ALA A 144 9.16 -19.11 -6.87
N ASN A 145 9.80 -18.34 -7.76
CA ASN A 145 9.46 -18.35 -9.19
C ASN A 145 10.08 -19.57 -9.89
N VAL A 146 9.24 -20.39 -10.51
CA VAL A 146 9.65 -21.62 -11.19
C VAL A 146 8.95 -21.80 -12.53
N TYR A 147 9.51 -22.64 -13.40
CA TYR A 147 8.85 -23.08 -14.62
C TYR A 147 7.94 -24.28 -14.32
N PHE A 148 6.68 -24.24 -14.77
CA PHE A 148 5.65 -25.23 -14.45
C PHE A 148 5.94 -26.65 -14.94
N ASP A 149 6.74 -26.78 -16.02
CA ASP A 149 7.20 -28.06 -16.56
C ASP A 149 8.47 -28.62 -15.87
N CYS A 150 9.03 -27.86 -14.89
CA CYS A 150 10.17 -28.30 -14.10
C CYS A 150 9.72 -28.99 -12.81
N LYS A 151 10.25 -30.17 -12.55
CA LYS A 151 10.00 -30.94 -11.31
C LYS A 151 11.01 -30.63 -10.20
N THR A 152 12.06 -29.87 -10.48
CA THR A 152 13.10 -29.53 -9.49
C THR A 152 13.50 -28.07 -9.63
N LEU A 153 14.01 -27.50 -8.52
CA LEU A 153 14.50 -26.11 -8.49
C LEU A 153 15.70 -25.91 -9.44
N GLU A 154 16.57 -26.93 -9.59
CA GLU A 154 17.72 -26.90 -10.51
C GLU A 154 17.29 -26.82 -11.98
N CYS A 155 16.20 -27.50 -12.35
CA CYS A 155 15.60 -27.37 -13.68
C CYS A 155 15.16 -25.93 -13.93
N SER A 156 14.40 -25.35 -13.01
CA SER A 156 13.92 -23.97 -13.11
C SER A 156 15.09 -22.97 -13.16
N ALA A 157 16.10 -23.14 -12.32
CA ALA A 157 17.28 -22.28 -12.32
C ALA A 157 18.01 -22.28 -13.65
N LYS A 158 18.18 -23.44 -14.29
CA LYS A 158 18.79 -23.54 -15.64
C LYS A 158 17.98 -22.78 -16.68
N LYS A 159 16.65 -22.88 -16.63
CA LYS A 159 15.77 -22.14 -17.55
C LYS A 159 15.82 -20.64 -17.32
N ILE A 160 15.84 -20.19 -16.06
CA ILE A 160 16.00 -18.79 -15.68
C ILE A 160 17.32 -18.21 -16.23
N GLU A 161 18.43 -18.98 -16.18
CA GLU A 161 19.70 -18.55 -16.75
C GLU A 161 19.68 -18.46 -18.29
N ILE A 162 18.88 -19.28 -18.96
CA ILE A 162 18.63 -19.18 -20.41
C ILE A 162 17.76 -17.96 -20.71
N GLU A 163 16.68 -17.76 -19.93
CA GLU A 163 15.76 -16.60 -20.04
C GLU A 163 16.52 -15.28 -19.99
N LYS A 164 17.44 -15.12 -19.04
CA LYS A 164 18.27 -13.90 -18.88
C LYS A 164 19.06 -13.52 -20.15
N LYS A 165 19.30 -14.46 -21.04
CA LYS A 165 20.04 -14.26 -22.31
C LYS A 165 19.12 -14.05 -23.51
N GLN A 166 17.81 -14.26 -23.33
CA GLN A 166 16.84 -14.08 -24.42
C GLN A 166 16.56 -12.59 -24.65
N THR A 167 16.50 -12.21 -25.91
CA THR A 167 16.22 -10.84 -26.36
C THR A 167 14.81 -10.66 -26.90
N TYR A 168 14.00 -11.73 -26.88
CA TYR A 168 12.62 -11.74 -27.35
C TYR A 168 11.76 -12.66 -26.50
N GLN A 169 10.45 -12.45 -26.56
CA GLN A 169 9.44 -13.35 -25.99
C GLN A 169 8.30 -13.51 -27.00
N VAL A 170 7.59 -14.64 -26.91
CA VAL A 170 6.45 -14.96 -27.78
C VAL A 170 5.24 -15.20 -26.88
N TYR A 171 4.17 -14.49 -27.14
CA TYR A 171 2.92 -14.59 -26.38
C TYR A 171 1.79 -15.06 -27.31
N ASN A 172 0.97 -15.98 -26.84
CA ASN A 172 -0.22 -16.47 -27.51
C ASN A 172 -1.51 -16.23 -26.72
N LYS A 173 -1.39 -15.60 -25.54
CA LYS A 173 -2.48 -15.18 -24.65
C LYS A 173 -2.13 -13.87 -23.99
N LEU A 174 -3.15 -13.18 -23.45
CA LEU A 174 -2.97 -11.98 -22.66
C LEU A 174 -2.44 -12.28 -21.26
N PHE A 175 -2.19 -11.21 -20.51
CA PHE A 175 -1.40 -11.06 -19.31
C PHE A 175 0.09 -11.19 -19.63
N MET A 176 0.53 -10.44 -20.65
CA MET A 176 1.92 -10.40 -21.10
C MET A 176 2.83 -9.64 -20.14
N PHE A 177 2.31 -8.69 -19.43
CA PHE A 177 3.00 -7.86 -18.44
C PHE A 177 2.09 -7.56 -17.27
N HIS A 178 2.66 -7.14 -16.15
CA HIS A 178 1.93 -6.73 -14.96
C HIS A 178 2.70 -5.62 -14.25
N TRP A 179 2.07 -4.49 -14.04
CA TRP A 179 2.59 -3.26 -13.46
C TRP A 179 3.87 -2.71 -14.11
N ASP A 180 5.02 -3.35 -13.94
CA ASP A 180 6.33 -2.93 -14.44
C ASP A 180 7.17 -4.08 -15.00
N THR A 181 6.61 -5.29 -15.03
CA THR A 181 7.36 -6.53 -15.32
C THR A 181 6.68 -7.33 -16.41
N TRP A 182 7.44 -7.68 -17.45
CA TRP A 182 7.01 -8.63 -18.46
C TRP A 182 6.92 -10.04 -17.89
N GLN A 183 5.80 -10.69 -18.12
CA GLN A 183 5.59 -12.07 -17.69
C GLN A 183 6.30 -13.05 -18.64
N VAL A 184 6.71 -14.19 -18.11
CA VAL A 184 7.36 -15.25 -18.88
C VAL A 184 6.39 -16.42 -19.00
N GLU A 185 6.19 -16.89 -20.25
CA GLU A 185 5.31 -18.01 -20.54
C GLU A 185 5.79 -19.27 -19.82
N GLY A 186 4.86 -20.02 -19.21
CA GLY A 186 5.17 -21.25 -18.47
C GLY A 186 5.91 -21.06 -17.15
N LYS A 187 6.03 -19.82 -16.64
CA LYS A 187 6.67 -19.48 -15.36
C LYS A 187 5.70 -18.79 -14.43
N GLY A 188 5.79 -19.10 -13.14
CA GLY A 188 5.00 -18.45 -12.10
C GLY A 188 5.54 -18.71 -10.71
N SER A 189 4.87 -18.19 -9.70
CA SER A 189 5.22 -18.40 -8.30
C SER A 189 4.52 -19.64 -7.76
N HIS A 190 5.30 -20.57 -7.21
CA HIS A 190 4.84 -21.76 -6.51
C HIS A 190 5.16 -21.69 -5.02
N LEU A 191 4.46 -22.50 -4.22
CA LEU A 191 4.74 -22.69 -2.80
C LEU A 191 5.50 -24.00 -2.57
N PHE A 192 6.54 -23.88 -1.75
CA PHE A 192 7.42 -24.95 -1.35
C PHE A 192 7.36 -25.18 0.15
N TYR A 193 7.38 -26.43 0.57
CA TYR A 193 7.40 -26.85 1.96
C TYR A 193 8.72 -27.50 2.30
N GLN A 194 9.30 -27.13 3.45
CA GLN A 194 10.55 -27.71 3.94
C GLN A 194 10.51 -27.88 5.45
N LYS A 195 10.82 -29.10 5.93
CA LYS A 195 11.04 -29.37 7.36
C LYS A 195 12.42 -28.89 7.80
N ILE A 196 12.50 -28.51 9.07
CA ILE A 196 13.75 -28.18 9.75
C ILE A 196 13.92 -28.99 11.01
N LYS A 197 15.18 -29.26 11.36
CA LYS A 197 15.58 -29.91 12.60
C LYS A 197 16.54 -28.99 13.36
N VAL A 198 16.30 -28.81 14.64
CA VAL A 198 17.16 -28.02 15.52
C VAL A 198 17.83 -28.97 16.52
N SER A 199 19.15 -28.93 16.59
CA SER A 199 19.97 -29.69 17.55
C SER A 199 21.06 -28.76 18.07
N GLU A 200 21.16 -28.61 19.39
CA GLU A 200 22.18 -27.75 20.04
C GLU A 200 22.27 -26.33 19.47
N ASN A 201 21.10 -25.69 19.17
CA ASN A 201 20.96 -24.37 18.52
C ASN A 201 21.44 -24.32 17.05
N LYS A 202 21.80 -25.45 16.45
CA LYS A 202 22.08 -25.52 15.02
C LYS A 202 20.83 -25.95 14.26
N VAL A 203 20.42 -25.16 13.27
CA VAL A 203 19.30 -25.46 12.37
C VAL A 203 19.84 -26.18 11.14
N THR A 204 19.18 -27.24 10.74
CA THR A 204 19.46 -27.97 9.49
C THR A 204 18.16 -28.26 8.76
N LEU A 205 18.22 -28.37 7.43
CA LEU A 205 17.10 -28.86 6.65
C LEU A 205 16.89 -30.35 6.91
N ASP A 206 15.62 -30.78 7.00
CA ASP A 206 15.23 -32.17 7.24
C ASP A 206 14.42 -32.67 6.03
N GLY A 207 15.00 -33.63 5.31
CA GLY A 207 14.43 -34.15 4.06
C GLY A 207 14.57 -33.18 2.87
N ASN A 208 13.88 -33.53 1.79
CA ASN A 208 13.87 -32.73 0.55
C ASN A 208 12.79 -31.65 0.61
N VAL A 209 13.06 -30.55 -0.09
CA VAL A 209 12.04 -29.54 -0.38
C VAL A 209 10.95 -30.13 -1.27
N THR A 210 9.69 -29.79 -0.98
CA THR A 210 8.52 -30.30 -1.71
C THR A 210 7.76 -29.12 -2.33
N ASP A 211 7.54 -29.13 -3.65
CA ASP A 211 6.61 -28.23 -4.31
C ASP A 211 5.17 -28.73 -4.04
N ILE A 212 4.42 -27.96 -3.22
CA ILE A 212 3.04 -28.33 -2.85
C ILE A 212 2.03 -27.95 -3.93
N THR A 213 2.45 -27.20 -4.92
CA THR A 213 1.66 -26.74 -6.06
C THR A 213 2.09 -27.36 -7.38
N GLU A 214 2.87 -28.45 -7.33
CA GLU A 214 3.37 -29.17 -8.51
C GLU A 214 2.24 -29.52 -9.51
N GLY A 215 2.46 -29.16 -10.77
CA GLY A 215 1.49 -29.40 -11.86
C GLY A 215 0.33 -28.41 -11.91
N MET A 216 0.36 -27.33 -11.13
CA MET A 216 -0.58 -26.22 -11.24
C MET A 216 0.07 -25.07 -12.04
N GLU A 217 -0.65 -24.50 -12.99
CA GLU A 217 -0.24 -23.26 -13.68
C GLU A 217 -0.85 -22.05 -12.94
N ILE A 218 -0.17 -21.60 -11.89
CA ILE A 218 -0.68 -20.56 -10.99
C ILE A 218 0.40 -19.57 -10.57
N ASN A 219 -0.04 -18.45 -10.01
CA ASN A 219 0.77 -17.59 -9.15
C ASN A 219 0.26 -17.68 -7.70
N THR A 220 1.10 -18.13 -6.78
CA THR A 220 0.82 -18.13 -5.35
C THR A 220 2.06 -17.76 -4.53
N PRO A 221 2.04 -16.66 -3.75
CA PRO A 221 0.98 -15.64 -3.72
C PRO A 221 0.65 -15.07 -5.10
N PRO A 222 -0.56 -14.53 -5.32
CA PRO A 222 -0.86 -13.78 -6.52
C PRO A 222 0.11 -12.61 -6.72
N LEU A 223 0.36 -12.22 -7.96
CA LEU A 223 1.31 -11.15 -8.29
C LEU A 223 0.98 -9.84 -7.53
N PHE A 224 2.01 -9.13 -7.10
CA PHE A 224 1.92 -7.89 -6.30
C PHE A 224 1.15 -8.01 -4.98
N THR A 225 0.98 -9.22 -4.49
CA THR A 225 0.54 -9.48 -3.12
C THR A 225 1.72 -9.98 -2.28
N ASP A 226 1.51 -10.16 -1.00
CA ASP A 226 2.51 -10.61 -0.04
C ASP A 226 2.19 -12.00 0.51
N ASN A 227 2.97 -12.44 1.48
CA ASN A 227 2.77 -13.72 2.15
C ASN A 227 1.49 -13.80 3.00
N SER A 228 0.65 -12.76 3.05
CA SER A 228 -0.67 -12.85 3.67
C SER A 228 -1.59 -13.80 2.91
N ASN A 229 -1.32 -14.06 1.63
CA ASN A 229 -2.11 -14.93 0.78
C ASN A 229 -1.81 -16.43 0.91
N TYR A 230 -1.03 -16.84 1.90
CA TYR A 230 -0.95 -18.23 2.35
C TYR A 230 -0.71 -18.29 3.86
N ASP A 231 -1.07 -19.39 4.48
CA ASP A 231 -0.79 -19.66 5.88
C ASP A 231 -0.45 -21.13 6.09
N ILE A 232 0.31 -21.40 7.15
CA ILE A 232 0.66 -22.72 7.62
C ILE A 232 -0.03 -22.93 8.98
N SER A 233 -0.61 -24.11 9.22
CA SER A 233 -1.23 -24.47 10.49
C SER A 233 -0.25 -24.43 11.66
N ASN A 234 -0.76 -24.30 12.88
CA ASN A 234 0.09 -24.22 14.07
C ASN A 234 0.90 -25.51 14.30
N ASN A 235 0.37 -26.67 13.86
CA ASN A 235 1.09 -27.94 13.88
C ASN A 235 2.11 -28.10 12.74
N GLY A 236 2.14 -27.17 11.75
CA GLY A 236 3.08 -27.16 10.64
C GLY A 236 2.82 -28.21 9.54
N GLN A 237 1.62 -28.78 9.47
CA GLN A 237 1.32 -29.91 8.55
C GLN A 237 0.22 -29.60 7.54
N MET A 238 -0.50 -28.51 7.72
CA MET A 238 -1.55 -28.07 6.78
C MET A 238 -1.19 -26.70 6.22
N ILE A 239 -1.54 -26.47 4.97
CA ILE A 239 -1.30 -25.19 4.28
C ILE A 239 -2.57 -24.76 3.60
N ALA A 240 -2.92 -23.48 3.73
CA ALA A 240 -3.96 -22.82 2.99
C ALA A 240 -3.34 -21.68 2.18
N PHE A 241 -3.77 -21.50 0.94
CA PHE A 241 -3.21 -20.46 0.07
C PHE A 241 -4.22 -19.98 -0.96
N SER A 242 -4.13 -18.71 -1.33
CA SER A 242 -4.84 -18.14 -2.47
C SER A 242 -3.92 -18.10 -3.69
N ALA A 243 -4.46 -18.44 -4.83
CA ALA A 243 -3.72 -18.48 -6.08
C ALA A 243 -4.51 -17.88 -7.23
N HIS A 244 -3.80 -17.25 -8.16
CA HIS A 244 -4.34 -16.79 -9.43
C HIS A 244 -3.94 -17.76 -10.54
N ASN A 245 -4.93 -18.26 -11.28
CA ASN A 245 -4.71 -19.21 -12.37
C ASN A 245 -4.14 -18.51 -13.59
N ARG A 246 -3.04 -19.04 -14.12
CA ARG A 246 -2.36 -18.56 -15.34
C ARG A 246 -3.03 -19.10 -16.62
N ASN A 247 -4.33 -18.91 -16.75
CA ASN A 247 -5.12 -19.35 -17.90
C ASN A 247 -5.39 -18.21 -18.89
N GLN A 248 -6.13 -18.50 -19.96
CA GLN A 248 -6.48 -17.54 -21.00
C GLN A 248 -7.27 -16.32 -20.46
N ASN A 249 -7.99 -16.49 -19.35
CA ASN A 249 -8.84 -15.45 -18.80
C ASN A 249 -8.14 -14.59 -17.72
N GLU A 250 -6.86 -14.81 -17.48
CA GLU A 250 -6.08 -14.16 -16.41
C GLU A 250 -6.19 -12.63 -16.45
N SER A 251 -6.16 -12.01 -17.63
CA SER A 251 -6.17 -10.56 -17.82
C SER A 251 -7.54 -9.89 -17.59
N TRP A 252 -8.62 -10.65 -17.58
CA TRP A 252 -9.98 -10.13 -17.36
C TRP A 252 -10.76 -10.86 -16.26
N ASN A 253 -10.04 -11.58 -15.39
CA ASN A 253 -10.63 -12.26 -14.24
C ASN A 253 -9.85 -11.90 -12.97
N THR A 254 -10.50 -11.21 -12.04
CA THR A 254 -9.92 -10.87 -10.73
C THR A 254 -9.90 -12.03 -9.75
N GLY A 255 -10.39 -13.21 -10.12
CA GLY A 255 -10.63 -14.33 -9.23
C GLY A 255 -9.36 -15.00 -8.73
N TYR A 256 -8.94 -14.68 -7.53
CA TYR A 256 -8.04 -15.53 -6.75
C TYR A 256 -8.86 -16.62 -6.08
N GLN A 257 -8.36 -17.85 -6.11
CA GLN A 257 -9.06 -18.99 -5.53
C GLN A 257 -8.29 -19.56 -4.35
N THR A 258 -9.00 -19.94 -3.28
CA THR A 258 -8.36 -20.45 -2.07
C THR A 258 -8.33 -21.97 -2.05
N TYR A 259 -7.15 -22.51 -1.80
CA TYR A 259 -6.80 -23.91 -1.75
C TYR A 259 -6.37 -24.32 -0.35
N PHE A 260 -6.49 -25.63 -0.06
CA PHE A 260 -6.07 -26.25 1.19
C PHE A 260 -5.38 -27.59 0.91
N ILE A 261 -4.35 -27.91 1.67
CA ILE A 261 -3.67 -29.21 1.66
C ILE A 261 -3.32 -29.64 3.09
N ASP A 262 -3.60 -30.89 3.43
CA ASP A 262 -3.02 -31.61 4.58
C ASP A 262 -1.92 -32.54 4.06
N LEU A 263 -0.67 -32.24 4.39
CA LEU A 263 0.52 -32.94 3.89
C LEU A 263 0.63 -34.40 4.35
N ASN A 264 -0.13 -34.80 5.39
CA ASN A 264 -0.18 -36.19 5.85
C ASN A 264 -1.24 -37.02 5.10
N LEU A 265 -2.30 -36.38 4.61
CA LEU A 265 -3.47 -37.05 4.06
C LEU A 265 -3.62 -36.87 2.55
N MET A 266 -3.00 -35.85 1.97
CA MET A 266 -3.24 -35.42 0.61
C MET A 266 -1.93 -35.26 -0.17
N ASN A 267 -1.97 -35.68 -1.44
CA ASN A 267 -0.85 -35.49 -2.37
C ASN A 267 -1.01 -34.23 -3.21
N LYS A 268 -2.19 -33.58 -3.22
CA LYS A 268 -2.50 -32.38 -4.00
C LYS A 268 -3.44 -31.48 -3.23
N PRO A 269 -3.31 -30.15 -3.41
CA PRO A 269 -4.24 -29.19 -2.84
C PRO A 269 -5.67 -29.39 -3.38
N ILE A 270 -6.66 -29.14 -2.54
CA ILE A 270 -8.07 -29.08 -2.92
C ILE A 270 -8.52 -27.63 -2.97
N LEU A 271 -9.33 -27.28 -3.96
CA LEU A 271 -10.00 -26.00 -4.07
C LEU A 271 -11.17 -25.96 -3.08
N ILE A 272 -11.08 -25.10 -2.05
CA ILE A 272 -12.13 -24.98 -1.04
C ILE A 272 -13.20 -23.95 -1.43
N THR A 273 -12.91 -23.01 -2.33
CA THR A 273 -13.82 -21.94 -2.75
C THR A 273 -14.56 -22.22 -4.06
N LYS A 274 -14.91 -23.48 -4.34
CA LYS A 274 -15.61 -23.90 -5.58
C LYS A 274 -16.96 -23.19 -5.81
N HIS A 275 -17.58 -22.70 -4.75
CA HIS A 275 -18.88 -22.01 -4.80
C HIS A 275 -18.75 -20.56 -5.29
N ASN A 276 -17.53 -20.00 -5.31
CA ASN A 276 -17.25 -18.60 -5.59
C ASN A 276 -16.19 -18.49 -6.68
N SER A 277 -16.50 -17.80 -7.77
CA SER A 277 -15.56 -17.52 -8.87
C SER A 277 -14.92 -16.12 -8.79
N ALA A 278 -15.34 -15.30 -7.81
CA ALA A 278 -14.75 -14.02 -7.54
C ALA A 278 -13.46 -14.16 -6.69
N ARG A 279 -12.88 -13.04 -6.29
CA ARG A 279 -11.65 -13.01 -5.49
C ARG A 279 -11.88 -13.60 -4.10
N THR A 280 -11.04 -14.57 -3.71
CA THR A 280 -10.92 -15.06 -2.35
C THR A 280 -9.44 -14.98 -1.91
N GLN A 281 -9.15 -14.36 -0.77
CA GLN A 281 -7.79 -14.02 -0.38
C GLN A 281 -7.57 -14.07 1.13
N HIS A 282 -6.28 -14.05 1.53
CA HIS A 282 -5.87 -13.94 2.92
C HIS A 282 -6.37 -15.11 3.80
N PRO A 283 -6.10 -16.38 3.44
CA PRO A 283 -6.50 -17.52 4.27
C PRO A 283 -5.66 -17.57 5.55
N VAL A 284 -6.31 -17.74 6.70
CA VAL A 284 -5.66 -17.84 8.03
C VAL A 284 -6.29 -18.97 8.83
N PHE A 285 -5.45 -19.89 9.33
CA PHE A 285 -5.89 -20.97 10.22
C PHE A 285 -6.35 -20.42 11.56
N SER A 286 -7.43 -20.99 12.10
CA SER A 286 -7.84 -20.78 13.49
C SER A 286 -6.78 -21.33 14.44
N ILE A 287 -6.84 -20.91 15.71
CA ILE A 287 -5.83 -21.27 16.71
C ILE A 287 -5.78 -22.79 16.98
N ASP A 288 -6.94 -23.43 16.88
CA ASP A 288 -7.13 -24.88 17.05
C ASP A 288 -6.85 -25.69 15.77
N ASP A 289 -6.45 -25.03 14.66
CA ASP A 289 -6.22 -25.63 13.34
C ASP A 289 -7.45 -26.34 12.73
N THR A 290 -8.67 -26.07 13.21
CA THR A 290 -9.89 -26.75 12.71
C THR A 290 -10.62 -25.96 11.61
N ARG A 291 -10.29 -24.68 11.43
CA ARG A 291 -10.96 -23.77 10.48
C ARG A 291 -9.95 -22.90 9.74
N ILE A 292 -10.38 -22.44 8.57
CA ILE A 292 -9.68 -21.43 7.78
C ILE A 292 -10.65 -20.28 7.54
N ALA A 293 -10.33 -19.09 8.05
CA ALA A 293 -11.03 -17.87 7.67
C ALA A 293 -10.33 -17.24 6.47
N TYR A 294 -11.08 -16.60 5.59
CA TYR A 294 -10.58 -15.85 4.44
C TYR A 294 -11.54 -14.73 4.06
N LEU A 295 -11.07 -13.80 3.24
CA LEU A 295 -11.88 -12.70 2.71
C LEU A 295 -12.35 -13.04 1.29
N ALA A 296 -13.60 -12.72 0.96
CA ALA A 296 -14.22 -13.03 -0.32
C ALA A 296 -15.00 -11.85 -0.91
N MET A 297 -15.01 -11.73 -2.24
CA MET A 297 -15.95 -10.92 -3.03
C MET A 297 -17.05 -11.82 -3.57
N ASN A 298 -18.18 -11.23 -3.98
CA ASN A 298 -19.29 -11.97 -4.62
C ASN A 298 -19.24 -11.88 -6.14
N THR A 299 -18.75 -10.76 -6.69
CA THR A 299 -18.83 -10.43 -8.12
C THR A 299 -17.47 -10.60 -8.81
N PRO A 300 -17.34 -11.57 -9.75
CA PRO A 300 -16.11 -11.70 -10.53
C PRO A 300 -15.83 -10.45 -11.39
N GLY A 301 -14.58 -10.00 -11.43
CA GLY A 301 -14.16 -8.86 -12.26
C GLY A 301 -14.36 -7.49 -11.62
N LEU A 302 -15.10 -7.37 -10.54
CA LEU A 302 -15.43 -6.10 -9.91
C LEU A 302 -14.44 -5.75 -8.79
N GLU A 303 -13.57 -4.75 -9.01
CA GLU A 303 -12.62 -4.28 -7.99
C GLU A 303 -13.27 -3.43 -6.90
N SER A 304 -14.36 -2.76 -7.22
CA SER A 304 -15.07 -1.85 -6.30
C SER A 304 -15.96 -2.56 -5.28
N GLU A 305 -15.92 -3.89 -5.17
CA GLU A 305 -16.71 -4.64 -4.19
C GLU A 305 -15.97 -4.83 -2.88
N PHE A 306 -16.65 -4.65 -1.75
CA PHE A 306 -16.10 -4.91 -0.44
C PHE A 306 -15.93 -6.40 -0.17
N LEU A 307 -14.89 -6.73 0.59
CA LEU A 307 -14.64 -8.09 1.04
C LEU A 307 -15.48 -8.42 2.28
N HIS A 308 -16.01 -9.62 2.33
CA HIS A 308 -16.69 -10.20 3.49
C HIS A 308 -15.92 -11.42 4.01
N PHE A 309 -16.24 -11.85 5.23
CA PHE A 309 -15.61 -13.02 5.83
C PHE A 309 -16.32 -14.31 5.45
N GLU A 310 -15.56 -15.32 5.05
CA GLU A 310 -15.98 -16.70 4.93
C GLU A 310 -15.11 -17.61 5.81
N ILE A 311 -15.70 -18.67 6.37
CA ILE A 311 -15.00 -19.61 7.25
C ILE A 311 -15.23 -21.03 6.76
N TYR A 312 -14.16 -21.68 6.33
CA TYR A 312 -14.15 -23.10 5.98
C TYR A 312 -13.83 -23.96 7.21
N ASN A 313 -14.69 -24.95 7.50
CA ASN A 313 -14.46 -25.94 8.54
C ASN A 313 -13.81 -27.19 7.92
N ILE A 314 -12.60 -27.50 8.34
CA ILE A 314 -11.74 -28.56 7.77
C ILE A 314 -12.35 -29.94 7.99
N LEU A 315 -12.94 -30.19 9.17
CA LEU A 315 -13.49 -31.51 9.53
C LEU A 315 -14.78 -31.83 8.77
N THR A 316 -15.64 -30.83 8.55
CA THR A 316 -16.96 -31.01 7.95
C THR A 316 -17.03 -30.63 6.47
N ASN A 317 -15.98 -30.03 5.93
CA ASN A 317 -15.91 -29.46 4.58
C ASN A 317 -17.03 -28.43 4.30
N LYS A 318 -17.53 -27.74 5.33
CA LYS A 318 -18.60 -26.74 5.21
C LYS A 318 -18.02 -25.33 5.28
N ILE A 319 -18.63 -24.44 4.50
CA ILE A 319 -18.34 -23.01 4.50
C ILE A 319 -19.47 -22.29 5.24
N THR A 320 -19.11 -21.36 6.10
CA THR A 320 -20.01 -20.40 6.72
C THR A 320 -19.68 -19.03 6.16
N ILE A 321 -20.62 -18.41 5.46
CA ILE A 321 -20.55 -17.03 4.99
C ILE A 321 -21.08 -16.15 6.10
N LEU A 322 -20.27 -15.20 6.59
CA LEU A 322 -20.73 -14.27 7.62
C LEU A 322 -21.54 -13.14 6.96
N PRO A 323 -22.59 -12.63 7.63
CA PRO A 323 -23.35 -11.49 7.14
C PRO A 323 -22.45 -10.28 6.89
N ASP A 324 -22.68 -9.54 5.81
CA ASP A 324 -22.04 -8.27 5.54
C ASP A 324 -22.67 -7.17 6.41
N ILE A 325 -22.19 -7.07 7.65
CA ILE A 325 -22.72 -6.13 8.65
C ILE A 325 -21.83 -4.90 8.82
N LEU A 326 -20.70 -4.84 8.08
CA LEU A 326 -19.71 -3.79 8.31
C LEU A 326 -19.87 -2.59 7.40
N ASP A 327 -20.25 -2.79 6.15
CA ASP A 327 -20.16 -1.77 5.10
C ASP A 327 -18.84 -0.95 5.20
N LYS A 328 -17.70 -1.66 5.32
CA LYS A 328 -16.35 -1.11 5.48
C LYS A 328 -15.33 -1.87 4.64
N PHE A 329 -14.33 -1.14 4.18
CA PHE A 329 -13.21 -1.72 3.45
C PHE A 329 -12.26 -2.46 4.41
N ILE A 330 -12.34 -3.80 4.44
CA ILE A 330 -11.47 -4.67 5.26
C ILE A 330 -10.10 -4.76 4.60
N ILE A 331 -9.05 -4.51 5.37
CA ILE A 331 -7.66 -4.53 4.90
C ILE A 331 -7.01 -5.89 5.20
N THR A 332 -7.08 -6.35 6.45
CA THR A 332 -6.44 -7.58 6.93
C THR A 332 -7.06 -8.03 8.24
N PHE A 333 -6.80 -9.28 8.65
CA PHE A 333 -7.31 -9.83 9.91
C PHE A 333 -6.40 -10.90 10.51
N GLU A 334 -6.58 -11.20 11.80
CA GLU A 334 -5.95 -12.30 12.55
C GLU A 334 -6.92 -12.92 13.57
N TRP A 335 -6.75 -14.21 13.84
CA TRP A 335 -7.49 -14.87 14.91
C TRP A 335 -6.94 -14.48 16.29
N PHE A 336 -7.82 -14.00 17.17
CA PHE A 336 -7.51 -13.78 18.59
C PHE A 336 -7.80 -15.01 19.44
N SER A 337 -8.91 -15.66 19.17
CA SER A 337 -9.34 -16.93 19.78
C SER A 337 -10.13 -17.73 18.76
N ASP A 338 -10.59 -18.92 19.10
CA ASP A 338 -11.41 -19.74 18.20
C ASP A 338 -12.76 -19.12 17.85
N THR A 339 -13.21 -18.10 18.58
CA THR A 339 -14.47 -17.38 18.31
C THR A 339 -14.31 -15.88 18.10
N LYS A 340 -13.10 -15.36 18.14
CA LYS A 340 -12.86 -13.93 18.02
C LYS A 340 -11.72 -13.63 17.04
N ILE A 341 -11.99 -12.70 16.12
CA ILE A 341 -11.06 -12.21 15.10
C ILE A 341 -10.79 -10.73 15.36
N TYR A 342 -9.54 -10.29 15.25
CA TYR A 342 -9.20 -8.88 15.06
C TYR A 342 -9.07 -8.59 13.58
N PHE A 343 -9.57 -7.44 13.14
CA PHE A 343 -9.38 -7.01 11.77
C PHE A 343 -9.15 -5.50 11.69
N GLN A 344 -8.45 -5.10 10.65
CA GLN A 344 -8.22 -3.71 10.29
C GLN A 344 -9.15 -3.34 9.14
N ALA A 345 -9.82 -2.19 9.27
CA ALA A 345 -10.63 -1.65 8.18
C ALA A 345 -10.51 -0.12 8.12
N THR A 346 -10.70 0.42 6.91
CA THR A 346 -10.82 1.87 6.74
C THR A 346 -12.21 2.32 7.21
N SER A 347 -12.24 3.31 8.06
CA SER A 347 -13.47 3.89 8.60
C SER A 347 -13.36 5.40 8.60
N ILE A 348 -14.04 6.07 7.69
CA ILE A 348 -14.06 7.52 7.53
C ILE A 348 -12.65 8.12 7.68
N GLN A 349 -11.85 8.04 6.63
CA GLN A 349 -10.53 8.68 6.52
C GLN A 349 -9.42 8.17 7.47
N VAL A 350 -9.65 7.12 8.28
CA VAL A 350 -8.61 6.52 9.14
C VAL A 350 -8.73 5.00 9.14
N ASN A 351 -7.61 4.32 9.28
CA ASN A 351 -7.61 2.88 9.47
C ASN A 351 -7.79 2.58 10.96
N ARG A 352 -8.81 1.78 11.29
CA ARG A 352 -9.19 1.38 12.64
C ARG A 352 -9.04 -0.13 12.81
N ILE A 353 -8.91 -0.54 14.05
CA ILE A 353 -8.91 -1.95 14.46
C ILE A 353 -10.27 -2.27 15.06
N PHE A 354 -10.82 -3.41 14.68
CA PHE A 354 -12.10 -3.93 15.17
C PHE A 354 -11.93 -5.33 15.70
N THR A 355 -12.83 -5.72 16.61
CA THR A 355 -13.04 -7.12 16.98
C THR A 355 -14.30 -7.64 16.30
N LEU A 356 -14.26 -8.90 15.88
CA LEU A 356 -15.40 -9.65 15.35
C LEU A 356 -15.58 -10.89 16.20
N ASP A 357 -16.67 -10.96 16.97
CA ASP A 357 -17.06 -12.14 17.76
C ASP A 357 -18.03 -12.99 16.92
N ILE A 358 -17.62 -14.20 16.61
CA ILE A 358 -18.34 -15.17 15.80
C ILE A 358 -18.89 -16.35 16.62
N THR A 359 -19.08 -16.17 17.92
CA THR A 359 -19.75 -17.16 18.76
C THR A 359 -21.13 -17.50 18.19
N ASN A 360 -21.81 -16.51 17.64
CA ASN A 360 -22.99 -16.68 16.80
C ASN A 360 -22.72 -16.18 15.38
N THR A 361 -22.48 -17.09 14.45
CA THR A 361 -22.16 -16.76 13.06
C THR A 361 -23.28 -16.14 12.25
N THR A 362 -24.55 -16.29 12.68
CA THR A 362 -25.72 -15.66 12.03
C THR A 362 -25.96 -14.23 12.52
N ASN A 363 -25.40 -13.86 13.67
CA ASN A 363 -25.47 -12.53 14.23
C ASN A 363 -24.14 -12.21 14.95
N PRO A 364 -23.05 -12.06 14.20
CA PRO A 364 -21.72 -11.73 14.77
C PRO A 364 -21.72 -10.33 15.37
N ILE A 365 -20.89 -10.12 16.38
CA ILE A 365 -20.78 -8.84 17.08
C ILE A 365 -19.47 -8.17 16.67
N ILE A 366 -19.55 -6.90 16.25
CA ILE A 366 -18.40 -6.09 15.85
C ILE A 366 -18.28 -4.92 16.81
N GLU A 367 -17.06 -4.73 17.35
CA GLU A 367 -16.75 -3.62 18.22
C GLU A 367 -15.43 -2.95 17.78
N PRO A 368 -15.38 -1.61 17.71
CA PRO A 368 -14.13 -0.92 17.46
C PRO A 368 -13.23 -1.03 18.70
N ILE A 369 -11.93 -1.12 18.47
CA ILE A 369 -10.94 -0.90 19.51
C ILE A 369 -10.75 0.61 19.65
N GLU A 370 -11.17 1.17 20.79
CA GLU A 370 -11.03 2.59 21.05
C GLU A 370 -9.55 2.96 21.24
N VAL A 371 -9.12 3.97 20.51
CA VAL A 371 -7.79 4.58 20.60
C VAL A 371 -7.94 6.11 20.62
N ASP A 372 -7.08 6.78 21.36
CA ASP A 372 -7.18 8.23 21.65
C ASP A 372 -6.81 9.13 20.45
N SER A 373 -7.28 8.85 19.24
CA SER A 373 -7.00 9.74 18.11
C SER A 373 -7.94 9.56 16.91
N ASP A 374 -8.55 10.66 16.49
CA ASP A 374 -9.39 10.72 15.28
C ASP A 374 -8.60 10.95 13.98
N ILE A 375 -7.29 11.19 14.08
CA ILE A 375 -6.43 11.53 12.94
C ILE A 375 -5.22 10.58 12.81
N THR A 376 -5.22 9.45 13.49
CA THR A 376 -4.16 8.43 13.46
C THR A 376 -4.73 7.14 12.93
N SER A 377 -4.06 6.57 11.92
CA SER A 377 -4.34 5.22 11.44
C SER A 377 -3.49 4.20 12.18
N TYR A 378 -4.07 3.03 12.45
CA TYR A 378 -3.44 1.91 13.15
C TYR A 378 -3.43 0.68 12.25
N SER A 379 -2.31 -0.05 12.26
CA SER A 379 -2.25 -1.40 11.66
C SER A 379 -2.79 -2.45 12.61
N LEU A 380 -3.14 -3.61 12.05
CA LEU A 380 -3.57 -4.77 12.83
C LEU A 380 -2.51 -5.15 13.87
N PRO A 381 -2.91 -5.45 15.12
CA PRO A 381 -1.97 -5.82 16.17
C PRO A 381 -1.41 -7.24 15.94
N HIS A 382 -0.08 -7.39 16.05
CA HIS A 382 0.53 -8.70 16.26
C HIS A 382 0.45 -9.08 17.71
N LEU A 383 -0.15 -10.23 17.99
CA LEU A 383 -0.32 -10.73 19.36
C LEU A 383 0.88 -11.56 19.78
N ALA A 384 1.39 -11.31 20.99
CA ALA A 384 2.39 -12.20 21.58
C ALA A 384 1.79 -13.58 21.86
N SER A 385 2.48 -14.65 21.49
CA SER A 385 2.00 -16.03 21.64
C SER A 385 1.70 -16.44 23.08
N LYS A 386 2.39 -15.85 24.06
CA LYS A 386 2.23 -16.16 25.50
C LYS A 386 1.48 -15.10 26.29
N ASN A 387 1.51 -13.84 25.86
CA ASN A 387 0.83 -12.74 26.57
C ASN A 387 -0.07 -11.98 25.59
N ARG A 388 -1.25 -12.52 25.36
CA ARG A 388 -2.26 -11.90 24.47
C ARG A 388 -2.86 -10.59 25.00
N ASN A 389 -2.44 -10.14 26.17
CA ASN A 389 -2.86 -8.84 26.71
C ASN A 389 -2.06 -7.67 26.13
N ILE A 390 -0.96 -7.95 25.42
CA ILE A 390 -0.14 -6.95 24.74
C ILE A 390 -0.18 -7.23 23.24
N ALA A 391 -0.59 -6.24 22.49
CA ALA A 391 -0.53 -6.23 21.04
C ALA A 391 0.52 -5.23 20.57
N LEU A 392 1.21 -5.56 19.49
CA LEU A 392 2.08 -4.65 18.77
C LEU A 392 1.25 -3.96 17.67
N VAL A 393 1.23 -2.64 17.66
CA VAL A 393 0.55 -1.85 16.62
C VAL A 393 1.54 -0.90 15.97
N SER A 394 1.46 -0.74 14.66
CA SER A 394 2.07 0.40 13.98
C SER A 394 1.03 1.50 13.84
N LYS A 395 1.45 2.73 14.07
CA LYS A 395 0.61 3.91 13.88
C LYS A 395 1.24 4.90 12.92
N VAL A 396 0.41 5.65 12.26
CA VAL A 396 0.81 6.60 11.22
C VAL A 396 -0.20 7.72 11.07
N SER A 397 0.25 8.90 10.64
CA SER A 397 -0.61 10.04 10.33
C SER A 397 0.00 10.88 9.20
N PHE A 398 -0.72 11.82 8.66
CA PHE A 398 -0.18 12.82 7.73
C PHE A 398 0.94 13.68 8.33
N PHE A 399 1.08 13.77 9.65
CA PHE A 399 2.08 14.61 10.31
C PHE A 399 3.16 13.84 11.06
N TYR A 400 3.18 12.52 10.97
CA TYR A 400 4.32 11.68 11.36
C TYR A 400 4.32 10.36 10.60
N PRO A 401 5.51 9.86 10.21
CA PRO A 401 5.66 8.55 9.56
C PRO A 401 5.40 7.40 10.55
N TYR A 402 5.52 6.16 10.07
CA TYR A 402 5.27 4.97 10.88
C TYR A 402 6.11 4.91 12.15
N THR A 403 5.42 4.71 13.27
CA THR A 403 5.98 4.41 14.59
C THR A 403 5.41 3.11 15.11
N ILE A 404 6.06 2.47 16.08
CA ILE A 404 5.61 1.21 16.68
C ILE A 404 5.26 1.47 18.14
N SER A 405 4.09 0.96 18.54
CA SER A 405 3.57 1.05 19.91
C SER A 405 3.14 -0.31 20.42
N THR A 406 3.12 -0.49 21.74
CA THR A 406 2.37 -1.56 22.38
C THR A 406 0.99 -1.07 22.81
N LEU A 407 -0.01 -1.92 22.64
CA LEU A 407 -1.38 -1.69 23.04
C LEU A 407 -1.78 -2.74 24.10
N LYS A 408 -2.24 -2.31 25.29
CA LYS A 408 -2.82 -3.20 26.28
C LYS A 408 -4.29 -3.44 25.99
N ILE A 409 -4.65 -4.65 25.60
CA ILE A 409 -6.00 -5.00 25.15
C ILE A 409 -7.01 -5.04 26.30
N ASN A 410 -6.57 -5.38 27.52
CA ASN A 410 -7.48 -5.62 28.66
C ASN A 410 -7.72 -4.42 29.58
N ASN A 411 -7.06 -3.27 29.42
CA ASN A 411 -7.18 -2.11 30.28
C ASN A 411 -7.36 -0.81 29.47
N LYS A 412 -8.58 -0.54 29.01
CA LYS A 412 -8.90 0.68 28.25
C LYS A 412 -7.88 0.98 27.14
N HIS A 413 -7.36 -0.06 26.52
CA HIS A 413 -6.47 0.00 25.35
C HIS A 413 -5.31 1.01 25.48
N LYS A 414 -4.67 1.04 26.66
CA LYS A 414 -3.55 1.95 26.92
C LYS A 414 -2.40 1.68 25.95
N GLU A 415 -2.12 2.66 25.13
CA GLU A 415 -1.00 2.68 24.19
C GLU A 415 0.29 3.15 24.87
N THR A 416 1.43 2.57 24.46
CA THR A 416 2.77 3.04 24.84
C THR A 416 3.66 3.03 23.60
N GLU A 417 4.10 4.21 23.16
CA GLU A 417 5.06 4.34 22.06
C GLU A 417 6.41 3.73 22.44
N LEU A 418 6.92 2.88 21.56
CA LEU A 418 8.21 2.21 21.72
C LEU A 418 9.27 2.73 20.76
N ILE A 419 8.93 2.87 19.49
CA ILE A 419 9.87 3.11 18.42
C ILE A 419 9.36 4.24 17.53
N ASP A 420 10.12 5.33 17.50
CA ASP A 420 10.04 6.38 16.50
C ASP A 420 11.42 6.56 15.85
N PRO A 421 11.67 5.94 14.70
CA PRO A 421 12.99 5.95 14.05
C PRO A 421 13.33 7.30 13.43
N ASN A 422 12.35 8.20 13.31
CA ASN A 422 12.49 9.48 12.64
C ASN A 422 12.48 10.69 13.58
N LYS A 423 12.34 10.45 14.87
CA LYS A 423 12.27 11.50 15.91
C LYS A 423 13.43 12.49 15.83
N SER A 424 14.66 12.01 15.63
CA SER A 424 15.84 12.87 15.50
C SER A 424 15.91 13.63 14.18
N ILE A 425 15.41 13.03 13.09
CA ILE A 425 15.40 13.65 11.75
C ILE A 425 14.35 14.77 11.69
N LEU A 426 13.20 14.53 12.30
CA LEU A 426 12.04 15.43 12.24
C LEU A 426 11.97 16.44 13.38
N LYS A 427 12.87 16.36 14.38
CA LYS A 427 12.82 17.21 15.61
C LYS A 427 12.80 18.72 15.32
N ASP A 428 13.45 19.13 14.24
CA ASP A 428 13.59 20.54 13.85
C ASP A 428 12.67 20.89 12.66
N CYS A 429 11.88 19.92 12.13
CA CYS A 429 10.92 20.13 11.06
C CYS A 429 9.55 20.46 11.62
N GLU A 430 8.92 21.51 11.12
CA GLU A 430 7.53 21.81 11.39
C GLU A 430 6.64 20.97 10.48
N LEU A 431 5.85 20.07 11.06
CA LEU A 431 4.84 19.29 10.36
C LEU A 431 3.46 19.72 10.86
N THR A 432 2.56 20.03 9.94
CA THR A 432 1.27 20.59 10.29
C THR A 432 0.20 19.53 10.51
N LYS A 433 -0.58 19.71 11.58
CA LYS A 433 -1.69 18.79 11.90
C LYS A 433 -2.82 18.94 10.87
N PRO A 434 -3.31 17.85 10.26
CA PRO A 434 -4.43 17.90 9.33
C PRO A 434 -5.72 18.28 10.06
N THR A 435 -6.59 19.00 9.37
CA THR A 435 -7.96 19.30 9.82
C THR A 435 -8.94 18.57 8.92
N PRO A 436 -9.75 17.63 9.43
CA PRO A 436 -10.80 17.00 8.65
C PRO A 436 -11.95 17.97 8.39
N PHE A 437 -12.63 17.81 7.26
CA PHE A 437 -13.86 18.52 6.94
C PHE A 437 -14.80 17.62 6.15
N ASN A 438 -16.06 17.99 6.06
CA ASN A 438 -17.04 17.34 5.22
C ASN A 438 -18.04 18.37 4.65
N PHE A 439 -18.69 17.97 3.57
CA PHE A 439 -19.69 18.79 2.88
C PHE A 439 -20.66 17.89 2.12
N THR A 440 -21.77 18.45 1.64
CA THR A 440 -22.71 17.76 0.77
C THR A 440 -22.17 17.76 -0.66
N GLY A 441 -21.82 16.59 -1.18
CA GLY A 441 -21.27 16.39 -2.53
C GLY A 441 -22.30 16.07 -3.60
N ALA A 442 -21.86 15.35 -4.62
CA ALA A 442 -22.70 14.76 -5.64
C ALA A 442 -23.69 13.77 -5.02
N LEU A 443 -24.75 13.43 -5.76
CA LEU A 443 -25.77 12.49 -5.35
C LEU A 443 -26.40 12.78 -3.96
N ASN A 444 -26.15 13.97 -3.42
CA ASN A 444 -26.56 14.43 -2.08
C ASN A 444 -25.94 13.61 -0.94
N ASP A 445 -24.82 12.94 -1.17
CA ASP A 445 -24.07 12.18 -0.18
C ASP A 445 -23.04 13.07 0.56
N THR A 446 -22.62 12.66 1.76
CA THR A 446 -21.58 13.36 2.51
C THR A 446 -20.20 12.99 1.98
N VAL A 447 -19.46 14.00 1.54
CA VAL A 447 -18.07 13.87 1.05
C VAL A 447 -17.11 14.40 2.10
N TYR A 448 -16.00 13.72 2.30
CA TYR A 448 -15.01 14.03 3.32
C TYR A 448 -13.70 14.49 2.68
N GLY A 449 -12.95 15.32 3.41
CA GLY A 449 -11.67 15.82 2.98
C GLY A 449 -10.75 16.19 4.13
N TRP A 450 -9.53 16.53 3.78
CA TRP A 450 -8.50 17.04 4.68
C TRP A 450 -7.97 18.37 4.18
N ILE A 451 -7.67 19.29 5.11
CA ILE A 451 -6.95 20.52 4.84
C ILE A 451 -5.75 20.65 5.76
N LEU A 452 -4.58 20.93 5.19
CA LEU A 452 -3.36 21.23 5.92
C LEU A 452 -2.99 22.69 5.70
N LYS A 453 -2.65 23.38 6.79
CA LYS A 453 -2.17 24.76 6.76
C LYS A 453 -0.68 24.77 6.45
N PRO A 454 -0.14 25.80 5.78
CA PRO A 454 1.30 25.92 5.58
C PRO A 454 2.04 26.09 6.91
N ILE A 455 3.34 25.80 6.92
CA ILE A 455 4.20 26.12 8.07
C ILE A 455 4.20 27.65 8.31
N ASN A 456 4.49 28.05 9.55
CA ASN A 456 4.44 29.47 9.96
C ASN A 456 3.10 30.15 9.63
N PHE A 457 1.99 29.41 9.78
CA PHE A 457 0.65 29.88 9.44
C PHE A 457 0.25 31.14 10.17
N ASN A 458 -0.16 32.18 9.42
CA ASN A 458 -0.74 33.41 9.94
C ASN A 458 -2.22 33.53 9.50
N PRO A 459 -3.19 33.53 10.42
CA PRO A 459 -4.61 33.54 10.08
C PRO A 459 -5.09 34.82 9.36
N SER A 460 -4.28 35.91 9.37
CA SER A 460 -4.59 37.14 8.66
C SER A 460 -4.12 37.14 7.20
N LYS A 461 -3.37 36.13 6.75
CA LYS A 461 -2.91 36.00 5.38
C LYS A 461 -3.75 35.02 4.59
N LYS A 462 -3.77 35.20 3.27
CA LYS A 462 -4.30 34.22 2.31
C LYS A 462 -3.16 33.51 1.62
N TYR A 463 -3.28 32.18 1.51
CA TYR A 463 -2.25 31.31 0.96
C TYR A 463 -2.71 30.66 -0.33
N PRO A 464 -1.82 30.47 -1.32
CA PRO A 464 -2.14 29.71 -2.53
C PRO A 464 -2.47 28.26 -2.15
N VAL A 465 -3.28 27.62 -2.99
CA VAL A 465 -3.87 26.30 -2.71
C VAL A 465 -3.32 25.27 -3.67
N VAL A 466 -3.00 24.08 -3.16
CA VAL A 466 -2.74 22.89 -3.95
C VAL A 466 -3.75 21.82 -3.59
N LEU A 467 -4.54 21.40 -4.56
CA LEU A 467 -5.45 20.27 -4.47
C LEU A 467 -4.71 18.99 -4.88
N LEU A 468 -4.67 17.98 -4.02
CA LEU A 468 -4.15 16.65 -4.33
C LEU A 468 -5.30 15.69 -4.57
N ILE A 469 -5.27 14.98 -5.72
CA ILE A 469 -6.28 14.01 -6.13
C ILE A 469 -5.65 12.62 -6.13
N HIS A 470 -6.22 11.69 -5.34
CA HIS A 470 -5.69 10.34 -5.24
C HIS A 470 -5.99 9.48 -6.48
N GLY A 471 -5.19 8.45 -6.67
CA GLY A 471 -5.41 7.38 -7.65
C GLY A 471 -6.42 6.34 -7.17
N GLY A 472 -6.56 5.28 -7.88
CA GLY A 472 -7.53 4.21 -7.69
C GLY A 472 -8.43 4.10 -8.92
N PRO A 473 -9.75 4.46 -8.86
CA PRO A 473 -10.44 5.35 -7.89
C PRO A 473 -10.73 4.76 -6.51
N GLU A 474 -10.70 3.43 -6.34
CA GLU A 474 -10.97 2.71 -5.11
C GLU A 474 -9.81 2.83 -4.09
N SER A 475 -9.44 4.04 -3.78
CA SER A 475 -8.47 4.43 -2.77
C SER A 475 -9.04 5.54 -1.90
N SER A 476 -8.27 6.09 -0.97
CA SER A 476 -8.67 7.28 -0.22
C SER A 476 -7.49 7.98 0.43
N TRP A 477 -7.63 9.28 0.63
CA TRP A 477 -6.79 10.04 1.54
C TRP A 477 -7.15 9.65 2.98
N THR A 478 -6.66 8.52 3.45
CA THR A 478 -6.68 8.18 4.87
C THR A 478 -5.56 8.94 5.58
N SER A 479 -5.72 9.21 6.87
CA SER A 479 -4.64 9.76 7.69
C SER A 479 -3.49 8.75 7.73
N GLY A 480 -2.50 8.94 6.86
CA GLY A 480 -1.39 8.05 6.65
C GLY A 480 -0.15 8.80 6.16
N TRP A 481 0.95 8.10 6.01
CA TRP A 481 2.18 8.63 5.47
C TRP A 481 2.56 7.87 4.20
N SER A 482 2.57 8.57 3.09
CA SER A 482 3.06 8.03 1.82
C SER A 482 4.52 8.44 1.62
N TYR A 483 5.33 7.55 1.05
CA TYR A 483 6.68 7.88 0.61
C TYR A 483 6.76 8.35 -0.86
N SER A 484 5.61 8.65 -1.46
CA SER A 484 5.48 9.24 -2.79
C SER A 484 4.68 10.54 -2.73
N TRP A 485 3.41 10.47 -2.38
CA TRP A 485 2.48 11.59 -2.29
C TRP A 485 2.29 11.99 -0.83
N VAL A 486 3.20 12.84 -0.28
CA VAL A 486 3.09 13.31 1.10
C VAL A 486 2.63 14.76 1.14
N PRO A 487 1.44 15.06 1.70
CA PRO A 487 0.88 16.41 1.76
C PRO A 487 1.78 17.42 2.49
N GLN A 488 2.55 16.97 3.48
CA GLN A 488 3.50 17.80 4.22
C GLN A 488 4.56 18.46 3.33
N SER A 489 5.01 17.78 2.27
CA SER A 489 5.98 18.37 1.33
C SER A 489 5.44 19.60 0.63
N PHE A 490 4.13 19.65 0.35
CA PHE A 490 3.45 20.79 -0.27
C PHE A 490 3.21 21.91 0.75
N THR A 491 2.76 21.60 1.96
CA THR A 491 2.53 22.61 3.02
C THR A 491 3.82 23.29 3.45
N ASN A 492 4.94 22.57 3.41
CA ASN A 492 6.27 23.13 3.71
C ASN A 492 6.79 24.08 2.62
N GLN A 493 6.17 24.08 1.43
CA GLN A 493 6.42 25.09 0.38
C GLN A 493 5.56 26.35 0.51
N GLY A 494 4.74 26.45 1.60
CA GLY A 494 3.88 27.60 1.84
C GLY A 494 2.47 27.49 1.29
N TYR A 495 2.06 26.32 0.78
CA TYR A 495 0.71 26.10 0.24
C TYR A 495 -0.27 25.60 1.31
N VAL A 496 -1.52 26.03 1.22
CA VAL A 496 -2.64 25.28 1.77
C VAL A 496 -2.83 24.02 0.91
N THR A 497 -2.76 22.84 1.52
CA THR A 497 -2.93 21.57 0.81
C THR A 497 -4.30 20.98 1.15
N ILE A 498 -5.08 20.67 0.10
CA ILE A 498 -6.42 20.10 0.21
C ILE A 498 -6.42 18.71 -0.40
N MET A 499 -7.10 17.79 0.26
CA MET A 499 -7.36 16.44 -0.23
C MET A 499 -8.84 16.13 -0.03
N ILE A 500 -9.52 15.73 -1.10
CA ILE A 500 -10.93 15.35 -1.08
C ILE A 500 -11.02 13.86 -1.39
N ASN A 501 -11.91 13.14 -0.73
CA ASN A 501 -12.26 11.76 -1.01
C ASN A 501 -13.58 11.73 -1.80
N PRO A 502 -13.54 11.80 -3.13
CA PRO A 502 -14.75 11.85 -3.96
C PRO A 502 -15.44 10.48 -4.01
N HIS A 503 -16.64 10.41 -4.61
CA HIS A 503 -17.27 9.12 -4.94
C HIS A 503 -16.28 8.20 -5.66
N GLY A 504 -16.31 6.91 -5.34
CA GLY A 504 -15.28 5.94 -5.70
C GLY A 504 -14.29 5.64 -4.57
N SER A 505 -14.09 6.59 -3.65
CA SER A 505 -13.17 6.38 -2.53
C SER A 505 -13.63 5.28 -1.58
N ASN A 506 -12.67 4.45 -1.11
CA ASN A 506 -12.93 3.40 -0.14
C ASN A 506 -13.05 3.91 1.30
N GLY A 507 -13.61 3.07 2.19
CA GLY A 507 -13.72 3.34 3.63
C GLY A 507 -14.93 4.17 4.07
N PHE A 508 -15.86 4.46 3.14
CA PHE A 508 -17.11 5.18 3.43
C PHE A 508 -18.32 4.22 3.41
N SER A 509 -18.74 3.76 2.26
CA SER A 509 -19.73 2.68 2.09
C SER A 509 -19.53 1.99 0.73
N GLN A 510 -20.09 0.78 0.56
CA GLN A 510 -20.08 0.11 -0.74
C GLN A 510 -20.78 0.96 -1.81
N LYS A 511 -21.94 1.58 -1.47
CA LYS A 511 -22.67 2.46 -2.38
C LYS A 511 -21.80 3.64 -2.84
N PHE A 512 -21.09 4.28 -1.92
CA PHE A 512 -20.22 5.43 -2.21
C PHE A 512 -19.06 5.03 -3.14
N GLN A 513 -18.43 3.89 -2.86
CA GLN A 513 -17.33 3.36 -3.68
C GLN A 513 -17.81 2.97 -5.07
N SER A 514 -18.91 2.21 -5.19
CA SER A 514 -19.42 1.77 -6.49
C SER A 514 -20.01 2.88 -7.38
N ALA A 515 -20.25 4.07 -6.83
CA ALA A 515 -20.83 5.20 -7.59
C ALA A 515 -19.89 5.76 -8.66
N VAL A 516 -18.64 5.33 -8.71
CA VAL A 516 -17.67 5.71 -9.75
C VAL A 516 -17.85 4.92 -11.05
N ARG A 517 -18.44 3.73 -11.02
CA ARG A 517 -18.65 2.90 -12.21
C ARG A 517 -19.46 3.66 -13.28
N ASP A 518 -19.02 3.61 -14.53
CA ASP A 518 -19.57 4.37 -15.66
C ASP A 518 -19.70 5.89 -15.41
N ASN A 519 -18.99 6.40 -14.39
CA ASN A 519 -19.18 7.75 -13.87
C ASN A 519 -17.87 8.46 -13.47
N TRP A 520 -16.74 8.04 -14.02
CA TRP A 520 -15.39 8.50 -13.65
C TRP A 520 -15.20 10.02 -13.64
N GLY A 521 -15.76 10.73 -14.63
CA GLY A 521 -15.74 12.19 -14.75
C GLY A 521 -17.03 12.87 -14.30
N GLY A 522 -17.98 12.16 -13.68
CA GLY A 522 -19.27 12.68 -13.22
C GLY A 522 -19.28 13.02 -11.73
N ALA A 523 -19.82 12.13 -10.88
CA ALA A 523 -19.94 12.38 -9.45
C ALA A 523 -18.61 12.73 -8.77
N PRO A 524 -17.48 12.04 -9.04
CA PRO A 524 -16.20 12.42 -8.45
C PRO A 524 -15.72 13.83 -8.81
N TYR A 525 -15.93 14.25 -10.06
CA TYR A 525 -15.61 15.62 -10.49
C TYR A 525 -16.50 16.65 -9.79
N GLU A 526 -17.81 16.39 -9.69
CA GLU A 526 -18.75 17.25 -8.98
C GLU A 526 -18.37 17.41 -7.50
N ASP A 527 -17.93 16.33 -6.84
CA ASP A 527 -17.43 16.36 -5.46
C ASP A 527 -16.23 17.27 -5.30
N ILE A 528 -15.28 17.19 -6.24
CA ILE A 528 -14.09 18.04 -6.25
C ILE A 528 -14.47 19.50 -6.35
N ILE A 529 -15.35 19.87 -7.30
CA ILE A 529 -15.80 21.26 -7.50
C ILE A 529 -16.54 21.77 -6.27
N LYS A 530 -17.50 21.01 -5.74
CA LYS A 530 -18.25 21.38 -4.52
C LYS A 530 -17.33 21.49 -3.29
N GLY A 531 -16.32 20.63 -3.21
CA GLY A 531 -15.34 20.68 -2.14
C GLY A 531 -14.47 21.95 -2.19
N ILE A 532 -14.06 22.38 -3.40
CA ILE A 532 -13.35 23.64 -3.59
C ILE A 532 -14.25 24.84 -3.18
N GLU A 533 -15.52 24.83 -3.57
CA GLU A 533 -16.49 25.85 -3.17
C GLU A 533 -16.66 25.91 -1.63
N TYR A 534 -16.79 24.74 -1.02
CA TYR A 534 -16.87 24.63 0.46
C TYR A 534 -15.62 25.20 1.13
N VAL A 535 -14.42 24.85 0.66
CA VAL A 535 -13.15 25.33 1.20
C VAL A 535 -13.04 26.85 1.06
N ASN A 536 -13.39 27.40 -0.10
CA ASN A 536 -13.38 28.85 -0.36
C ASN A 536 -14.29 29.62 0.61
N LYS A 537 -15.47 29.05 0.89
CA LYS A 537 -16.47 29.66 1.80
C LYS A 537 -16.08 29.53 3.28
N THR A 538 -15.45 28.41 3.65
CA THR A 538 -15.26 28.04 5.07
C THR A 538 -13.90 28.46 5.62
N PHE A 539 -12.85 28.37 4.79
CA PHE A 539 -11.47 28.61 5.20
C PHE A 539 -10.91 29.89 4.56
N ASN A 540 -11.19 31.03 5.17
CA ASN A 540 -10.86 32.37 4.65
C ASN A 540 -9.37 32.59 4.34
N PHE A 541 -8.49 31.76 4.88
CA PHE A 541 -7.05 31.80 4.59
C PHE A 541 -6.68 31.11 3.25
N SER A 542 -7.60 30.41 2.61
CA SER A 542 -7.39 29.76 1.33
C SER A 542 -7.61 30.73 0.17
N ASN A 543 -6.63 30.91 -0.69
CA ASN A 543 -6.73 31.73 -1.90
C ASN A 543 -6.98 30.83 -3.12
N VAL A 544 -8.24 30.45 -3.36
CA VAL A 544 -8.60 29.57 -4.49
C VAL A 544 -8.41 30.24 -5.86
N ASP A 545 -8.25 31.59 -5.94
CA ASP A 545 -7.86 32.25 -7.18
C ASP A 545 -6.41 32.01 -7.58
N LYS A 546 -5.57 31.53 -6.60
CA LYS A 546 -4.21 31.03 -6.81
C LYS A 546 -4.17 29.53 -6.47
N MET A 547 -4.78 28.71 -7.32
CA MET A 547 -4.89 27.29 -7.08
C MET A 547 -4.34 26.47 -8.25
N CYS A 548 -3.57 25.40 -7.91
CA CYS A 548 -3.19 24.34 -8.83
C CYS A 548 -3.71 22.98 -8.31
N ALA A 549 -3.83 21.99 -9.19
CA ALA A 549 -4.15 20.63 -8.83
C ALA A 549 -3.07 19.67 -9.30
N ALA A 550 -2.87 18.58 -8.52
CA ALA A 550 -1.94 17.51 -8.84
C ALA A 550 -2.59 16.16 -8.55
N GLY A 551 -2.39 15.18 -9.43
CA GLY A 551 -2.93 13.83 -9.24
C GLY A 551 -2.18 12.79 -10.04
N GLY A 552 -2.22 11.53 -9.55
CA GLY A 552 -1.59 10.38 -10.19
C GLY A 552 -2.60 9.28 -10.51
N SER A 553 -2.36 8.50 -11.58
CA SER A 553 -3.22 7.39 -11.99
C SER A 553 -4.65 7.87 -12.29
N TYR A 554 -5.67 7.36 -11.60
CA TYR A 554 -7.01 7.95 -11.65
C TYR A 554 -7.01 9.46 -11.33
N GLY A 555 -6.20 9.89 -10.34
CA GLY A 555 -6.02 11.33 -10.06
C GLY A 555 -5.46 12.08 -11.26
N GLY A 556 -4.54 11.48 -12.03
CA GLY A 556 -4.02 12.01 -13.29
C GLY A 556 -5.06 12.03 -14.43
N PHE A 557 -5.92 11.00 -14.50
CA PHE A 557 -7.13 11.04 -15.34
C PHE A 557 -7.99 12.25 -14.98
N MET A 558 -8.26 12.47 -13.69
CA MET A 558 -9.07 13.59 -13.23
C MET A 558 -8.40 14.94 -13.55
N ILE A 559 -7.07 15.02 -13.52
CA ILE A 559 -6.32 16.21 -13.98
C ILE A 559 -6.56 16.46 -15.47
N ASN A 560 -6.47 15.44 -16.33
CA ASN A 560 -6.79 15.56 -17.76
C ASN A 560 -8.28 15.93 -18.00
N TRP A 561 -9.18 15.37 -17.17
CA TRP A 561 -10.61 15.70 -17.20
C TRP A 561 -10.88 17.15 -16.82
N ILE A 562 -10.27 17.63 -15.73
CA ILE A 562 -10.34 19.02 -15.25
C ILE A 562 -9.85 19.99 -16.33
N GLU A 563 -8.77 19.68 -17.04
CA GLU A 563 -8.20 20.52 -18.10
C GLU A 563 -9.23 20.82 -19.20
N GLY A 564 -10.08 19.84 -19.55
CA GLY A 564 -11.14 19.98 -20.53
C GLY A 564 -12.44 20.60 -20.02
N ASN A 565 -12.68 20.60 -18.70
CA ASN A 565 -13.99 20.89 -18.13
C ASN A 565 -14.01 22.02 -17.08
N SER A 566 -12.83 22.56 -16.68
CA SER A 566 -12.71 23.63 -15.68
C SER A 566 -11.70 24.69 -16.10
N LYS A 567 -11.86 25.91 -15.58
CA LYS A 567 -10.92 27.04 -15.70
C LYS A 567 -10.51 27.59 -14.32
N LEU A 568 -10.75 26.85 -13.27
CA LEU A 568 -10.47 27.27 -11.89
C LEU A 568 -8.97 27.26 -11.56
N PHE A 569 -8.19 26.44 -12.24
CA PHE A 569 -6.79 26.18 -11.88
C PHE A 569 -5.82 27.04 -12.70
N LYS A 570 -4.75 27.49 -12.05
CA LYS A 570 -3.65 28.24 -12.69
C LYS A 570 -2.61 27.32 -13.32
N CYS A 571 -2.45 26.12 -12.76
CA CYS A 571 -1.64 25.07 -13.33
C CYS A 571 -2.09 23.68 -12.88
N LEU A 572 -1.65 22.67 -13.58
CA LEU A 572 -1.95 21.26 -13.35
C LEU A 572 -0.66 20.43 -13.32
N ILE A 573 -0.67 19.35 -12.55
CA ILE A 573 0.37 18.32 -12.54
C ILE A 573 -0.30 16.96 -12.74
N ASN A 574 -0.02 16.34 -13.88
CA ASN A 574 -0.51 15.02 -14.25
C ASN A 574 0.62 14.01 -14.10
N HIS A 575 0.45 13.02 -13.23
CA HIS A 575 1.32 11.88 -13.10
C HIS A 575 0.59 10.63 -13.55
N ASP A 576 1.06 9.96 -14.60
CA ASP A 576 0.52 8.69 -15.14
C ASP A 576 -0.98 8.71 -15.42
N GLY A 577 -1.54 9.86 -15.83
CA GLY A 577 -2.98 9.98 -16.01
C GLY A 577 -3.46 9.45 -17.35
N ILE A 578 -4.62 8.80 -17.33
CA ILE A 578 -5.29 8.31 -18.54
C ILE A 578 -5.73 9.50 -19.41
N PHE A 579 -5.39 9.44 -20.70
CA PHE A 579 -5.83 10.38 -21.74
C PHE A 579 -7.01 9.85 -22.54
N SER A 580 -6.94 8.55 -22.92
CA SER A 580 -7.96 7.88 -23.73
C SER A 580 -8.44 6.61 -23.03
N SER A 581 -9.72 6.56 -22.64
CA SER A 581 -10.31 5.36 -22.05
C SER A 581 -10.24 4.15 -23.01
N LEU A 582 -10.39 4.41 -24.33
CA LEU A 582 -10.28 3.37 -25.34
C LEU A 582 -8.82 2.94 -25.56
N GLY A 583 -7.87 3.89 -25.58
CA GLY A 583 -6.43 3.61 -25.62
C GLY A 583 -6.01 2.73 -24.45
N MET A 584 -6.45 3.10 -23.25
CA MET A 584 -6.21 2.35 -22.02
C MET A 584 -6.74 0.92 -22.09
N PHE A 585 -7.98 0.71 -22.58
CA PHE A 585 -8.56 -0.62 -22.73
C PHE A 585 -7.69 -1.58 -23.54
N TYR A 586 -7.06 -1.10 -24.63
CA TYR A 586 -6.28 -1.94 -25.53
C TYR A 586 -4.82 -2.10 -25.12
N SER A 587 -4.33 -1.38 -24.14
CA SER A 587 -2.90 -1.31 -23.84
C SER A 587 -2.52 -1.49 -22.37
N THR A 588 -3.50 -1.48 -21.44
CA THR A 588 -3.27 -1.85 -20.05
C THR A 588 -3.09 -3.35 -19.87
N GLU A 589 -2.51 -3.76 -18.76
CA GLU A 589 -2.27 -5.16 -18.42
C GLU A 589 -3.50 -5.87 -17.86
N GLU A 590 -4.30 -5.19 -17.03
CA GLU A 590 -5.50 -5.72 -16.35
C GLU A 590 -6.76 -5.19 -17.02
N ILE A 591 -7.28 -5.96 -17.97
CA ILE A 591 -8.42 -5.52 -18.80
C ILE A 591 -9.74 -5.54 -18.00
N TRP A 592 -9.82 -6.24 -16.87
CA TRP A 592 -11.05 -6.27 -16.08
C TRP A 592 -11.51 -4.86 -15.65
N PHE A 593 -10.59 -3.98 -15.18
CA PHE A 593 -11.02 -2.66 -14.70
C PHE A 593 -11.59 -1.77 -15.83
N PRO A 594 -11.00 -1.62 -17.02
CA PRO A 594 -11.62 -0.78 -18.05
C PRO A 594 -12.90 -1.40 -18.61
N LYS A 595 -13.08 -2.73 -18.53
CA LYS A 595 -14.36 -3.38 -18.87
C LYS A 595 -15.47 -2.99 -17.91
N GLU A 596 -15.17 -3.01 -16.61
CA GLU A 596 -16.14 -2.77 -15.55
C GLU A 596 -16.36 -1.27 -15.27
N GLU A 597 -15.30 -0.47 -15.39
CA GLU A 597 -15.30 0.92 -14.97
C GLU A 597 -15.70 1.90 -16.06
N PHE A 598 -15.43 1.62 -17.36
CA PHE A 598 -15.76 2.52 -18.44
C PHE A 598 -17.09 2.21 -19.13
N CYS A 599 -17.56 0.99 -19.02
CA CYS A 599 -18.85 0.57 -19.55
C CYS A 599 -19.35 -0.68 -18.85
N SER A 600 -20.55 -0.60 -18.28
CA SER A 600 -21.27 -1.78 -17.82
C SER A 600 -22.66 -1.83 -18.42
N VAL A 601 -23.09 -3.01 -18.85
CA VAL A 601 -24.44 -3.31 -19.30
C VAL A 601 -25.00 -4.39 -18.38
N ASP A 602 -26.09 -4.11 -17.72
CA ASP A 602 -26.72 -5.04 -16.74
C ASP A 602 -25.75 -5.50 -15.63
N ASN A 603 -24.87 -4.58 -15.17
CA ASN A 603 -23.78 -4.85 -14.20
C ASN A 603 -22.73 -5.86 -14.68
N ILE A 604 -22.60 -6.08 -15.97
CA ILE A 604 -21.56 -6.89 -16.60
C ILE A 604 -20.69 -5.98 -17.45
N GLY A 605 -19.37 -6.11 -17.30
CA GLY A 605 -18.40 -5.34 -18.09
C GLY A 605 -18.52 -5.64 -19.58
N CYS A 606 -18.27 -4.65 -20.42
CA CYS A 606 -18.45 -4.72 -21.88
C CYS A 606 -17.17 -4.49 -22.67
N ASN A 607 -17.17 -4.93 -23.93
CA ASN A 607 -16.07 -4.71 -24.86
C ASN A 607 -16.41 -3.59 -25.86
N PRO A 608 -15.48 -2.72 -26.25
CA PRO A 608 -15.75 -1.55 -27.08
C PRO A 608 -16.37 -1.85 -28.47
N TRP A 609 -16.27 -3.09 -28.96
CA TRP A 609 -16.81 -3.53 -30.25
C TRP A 609 -18.22 -4.11 -30.17
N GLU A 610 -18.83 -4.23 -28.99
CA GLU A 610 -20.15 -4.85 -28.80
C GLU A 610 -21.33 -3.95 -29.19
N GLY A 611 -21.06 -2.77 -29.71
CA GLY A 611 -22.05 -1.88 -30.26
C GLY A 611 -21.70 -0.40 -30.11
N GLU A 612 -22.44 0.44 -30.83
CA GLU A 612 -22.20 1.89 -30.82
C GLU A 612 -22.46 2.53 -29.45
N ASN A 613 -23.50 2.08 -28.74
CA ASN A 613 -23.82 2.59 -27.40
C ASN A 613 -22.75 2.23 -26.38
N VAL A 614 -22.22 1.02 -26.44
CA VAL A 614 -21.08 0.57 -25.62
C VAL A 614 -19.88 1.47 -25.88
N ARG A 615 -19.53 1.67 -27.15
CA ARG A 615 -18.41 2.54 -27.53
C ARG A 615 -18.59 3.98 -27.06
N LYS A 616 -19.80 4.52 -27.07
CA LYS A 616 -20.11 5.84 -26.51
C LYS A 616 -19.82 5.91 -25.01
N GLY A 617 -19.99 4.84 -24.25
CA GLY A 617 -19.64 4.74 -22.84
C GLY A 617 -18.14 5.04 -22.62
N PHE A 618 -17.25 4.41 -23.39
CA PHE A 618 -15.82 4.66 -23.33
C PHE A 618 -15.42 6.11 -23.66
N PHE A 619 -16.16 6.82 -24.52
CA PHE A 619 -15.88 8.21 -24.86
C PHE A 619 -16.54 9.22 -23.93
N LYS A 620 -17.53 8.83 -23.15
CA LYS A 620 -18.33 9.74 -22.31
C LYS A 620 -17.46 10.58 -21.37
N TYR A 621 -16.50 9.94 -20.71
CA TYR A 621 -15.60 10.59 -19.77
C TYR A 621 -14.14 10.56 -20.24
N SER A 622 -13.87 10.19 -21.49
CA SER A 622 -12.51 10.13 -22.03
C SER A 622 -11.95 11.55 -22.25
N PRO A 623 -10.84 11.94 -21.58
CA PRO A 623 -10.29 13.30 -21.69
C PRO A 623 -9.94 13.73 -23.11
N GLU A 624 -9.55 12.80 -24.00
CA GLU A 624 -9.25 13.07 -25.41
C GLU A 624 -10.39 13.79 -26.15
N SER A 625 -11.65 13.52 -25.76
CA SER A 625 -12.82 14.13 -26.35
C SER A 625 -12.93 15.65 -26.09
N PHE A 626 -12.19 16.14 -25.08
CA PHE A 626 -12.28 17.53 -24.60
C PHE A 626 -11.02 18.36 -24.84
N VAL A 627 -10.03 17.84 -25.57
CA VAL A 627 -8.75 18.50 -25.87
C VAL A 627 -8.95 19.88 -26.49
N LYS A 628 -10.03 20.09 -27.29
CA LYS A 628 -10.35 21.41 -27.85
C LYS A 628 -10.44 22.52 -26.79
N ASN A 629 -10.80 22.20 -25.56
CA ASN A 629 -10.97 23.13 -24.44
C ASN A 629 -9.69 23.37 -23.64
N TRP A 630 -8.63 22.59 -23.86
CA TRP A 630 -7.40 22.63 -23.08
C TRP A 630 -6.65 23.94 -23.20
N SER A 631 -6.26 24.55 -22.08
CA SER A 631 -5.58 25.85 -22.04
C SER A 631 -4.82 26.12 -20.75
N THR A 632 -4.92 25.24 -19.74
CA THR A 632 -4.25 25.41 -18.45
C THR A 632 -2.85 24.81 -18.51
N PRO A 633 -1.80 25.53 -18.10
CA PRO A 633 -0.44 25.00 -18.08
C PRO A 633 -0.32 23.68 -17.29
N MET A 634 0.38 22.68 -17.86
CA MET A 634 0.45 21.35 -17.26
C MET A 634 1.87 20.76 -17.28
N LEU A 635 2.31 20.27 -16.11
CA LEU A 635 3.46 19.36 -15.98
C LEU A 635 2.94 17.92 -16.12
N VAL A 636 3.44 17.19 -17.11
CA VAL A 636 3.16 15.77 -17.32
C VAL A 636 4.34 14.96 -16.82
N ILE A 637 4.09 13.92 -16.01
CA ILE A 637 5.12 13.05 -15.46
C ILE A 637 4.78 11.59 -15.78
N HIS A 638 5.76 10.78 -16.23
CA HIS A 638 5.50 9.40 -16.60
C HIS A 638 6.73 8.50 -16.43
N GLY A 639 6.50 7.25 -15.99
CA GLY A 639 7.50 6.19 -15.93
C GLY A 639 7.58 5.39 -17.23
N GLY A 640 8.80 5.09 -17.70
CA GLY A 640 9.01 4.33 -18.94
C GLY A 640 8.64 2.85 -18.84
N ARG A 641 8.47 2.34 -17.62
CA ARG A 641 8.07 0.95 -17.33
C ARG A 641 6.70 0.87 -16.67
N ASP A 642 5.88 1.89 -16.89
CA ASP A 642 4.48 1.88 -16.47
C ASP A 642 3.64 1.09 -17.49
N TYR A 643 3.22 -0.09 -17.08
CA TYR A 643 2.34 -0.95 -17.89
C TYR A 643 0.91 -0.95 -17.37
N ARG A 644 0.67 -0.33 -16.21
CA ARG A 644 -0.67 -0.09 -15.67
C ARG A 644 -1.38 1.03 -16.42
N VAL A 645 -0.75 2.21 -16.49
CA VAL A 645 -1.14 3.31 -17.38
C VAL A 645 -0.03 3.49 -18.41
N PRO A 646 -0.17 2.92 -19.60
CA PRO A 646 0.92 2.87 -20.56
C PRO A 646 1.46 4.26 -20.94
N LEU A 647 2.76 4.34 -21.22
CA LEU A 647 3.47 5.56 -21.57
C LEU A 647 2.77 6.39 -22.68
N THR A 648 2.03 5.71 -23.58
CA THR A 648 1.24 6.34 -24.63
C THR A 648 0.24 7.36 -24.11
N GLU A 649 -0.31 7.16 -22.91
CA GLU A 649 -1.27 8.08 -22.30
C GLU A 649 -0.60 9.41 -21.93
N GLY A 650 0.58 9.37 -21.32
CA GLY A 650 1.39 10.56 -21.03
C GLY A 650 1.88 11.28 -22.29
N LEU A 651 2.35 10.53 -23.29
CA LEU A 651 2.77 11.09 -24.59
C LEU A 651 1.61 11.78 -25.30
N SER A 652 0.42 11.16 -25.30
CA SER A 652 -0.79 11.74 -25.93
C SER A 652 -1.23 13.02 -25.22
N THR A 653 -1.19 13.04 -23.89
CA THR A 653 -1.45 14.24 -23.08
C THR A 653 -0.48 15.36 -23.45
N PHE A 654 0.82 15.10 -23.41
CA PHE A 654 1.85 16.11 -23.70
C PHE A 654 1.78 16.61 -25.15
N THR A 655 1.61 15.70 -26.12
CA THR A 655 1.45 16.06 -27.54
C THR A 655 0.25 16.99 -27.75
N SER A 656 -0.87 16.69 -27.09
CA SER A 656 -2.09 17.51 -27.20
C SER A 656 -1.87 18.93 -26.65
N LEU A 657 -1.20 19.07 -25.50
CA LEU A 657 -0.84 20.36 -24.92
C LEU A 657 0.06 21.17 -25.86
N GLN A 658 1.10 20.54 -26.41
CA GLN A 658 2.03 21.19 -27.35
C GLN A 658 1.34 21.66 -28.64
N LEU A 659 0.49 20.84 -29.24
CA LEU A 659 -0.28 21.21 -30.42
C LEU A 659 -1.30 22.33 -30.15
N LYS A 660 -1.75 22.45 -28.90
CA LYS A 660 -2.62 23.53 -28.43
C LYS A 660 -1.86 24.80 -28.05
N ASN A 661 -0.51 24.80 -28.12
CA ASN A 661 0.37 25.86 -27.60
C ASN A 661 0.13 26.17 -26.12
N VAL A 662 -0.23 25.16 -25.32
CA VAL A 662 -0.34 25.25 -23.88
C VAL A 662 1.04 25.05 -23.26
N ASP A 663 1.45 25.97 -22.36
CA ASP A 663 2.73 25.83 -21.65
C ASP A 663 2.77 24.50 -20.88
N SER A 664 3.73 23.67 -21.20
CA SER A 664 3.81 22.31 -20.65
C SER A 664 5.24 21.78 -20.62
N GLU A 665 5.53 20.96 -19.61
CA GLU A 665 6.79 20.19 -19.46
C GLU A 665 6.43 18.70 -19.42
N PHE A 666 7.34 17.84 -19.91
CA PHE A 666 7.27 16.40 -19.80
C PHE A 666 8.45 15.85 -19.00
N LEU A 667 8.21 15.41 -17.77
CA LEU A 667 9.21 14.76 -16.90
C LEU A 667 9.14 13.25 -17.10
N PHE A 668 10.12 12.70 -17.81
CA PHE A 668 10.15 11.30 -18.18
C PHE A 668 11.23 10.52 -17.41
N PHE A 669 10.83 9.47 -16.70
CA PHE A 669 11.72 8.58 -15.97
C PHE A 669 11.88 7.24 -16.71
N HIS A 670 12.97 7.07 -17.45
CA HIS A 670 13.20 5.90 -18.33
C HIS A 670 13.05 4.52 -17.66
N GLN A 671 13.41 4.41 -16.37
CA GLN A 671 13.50 3.12 -15.64
C GLN A 671 12.55 3.06 -14.43
N GLU A 672 11.65 4.01 -14.31
CA GLU A 672 10.62 4.00 -13.28
C GLU A 672 9.33 3.38 -13.78
N ASN A 673 8.57 2.87 -12.82
CA ASN A 673 7.23 2.32 -13.01
C ASN A 673 6.15 3.36 -12.67
N HIS A 674 4.94 2.88 -12.42
CA HIS A 674 3.78 3.69 -12.08
C HIS A 674 3.97 4.58 -10.83
N TRP A 675 4.84 4.22 -9.90
CA TRP A 675 4.98 4.94 -8.61
C TRP A 675 6.22 5.80 -8.47
N VAL A 676 7.20 5.70 -9.37
CA VAL A 676 8.53 6.34 -9.24
C VAL A 676 9.18 6.00 -7.90
N LEU A 677 9.79 4.82 -7.77
CA LEU A 677 10.18 4.24 -6.47
C LEU A 677 11.60 4.57 -6.02
N LYS A 678 12.50 4.96 -6.94
CA LYS A 678 13.89 5.29 -6.58
C LYS A 678 13.93 6.62 -5.83
N PRO A 679 14.57 6.68 -4.65
CA PRO A 679 14.59 7.89 -3.82
C PRO A 679 15.13 9.13 -4.55
N GLU A 680 16.18 8.99 -5.34
CA GLU A 680 16.76 10.07 -6.14
C GLU A 680 15.76 10.63 -7.18
N ASN A 681 14.98 9.77 -7.82
CA ASN A 681 13.95 10.16 -8.78
C ASN A 681 12.75 10.81 -8.09
N GLN A 682 12.41 10.36 -6.88
CA GLN A 682 11.39 11.01 -6.04
C GLN A 682 11.80 12.43 -5.64
N VAL A 683 13.07 12.66 -5.35
CA VAL A 683 13.58 14.03 -5.09
C VAL A 683 13.38 14.90 -6.33
N ILE A 684 13.79 14.43 -7.51
CA ILE A 684 13.63 15.14 -8.79
C ILE A 684 12.14 15.42 -9.07
N TRP A 685 11.28 14.44 -8.83
CA TRP A 685 9.83 14.56 -9.00
C TRP A 685 9.27 15.73 -8.17
N LEU A 686 9.57 15.76 -6.87
CA LEU A 686 9.11 16.82 -5.96
C LEU A 686 9.70 18.19 -6.32
N GLU A 687 10.99 18.27 -6.62
CA GLU A 687 11.64 19.53 -7.02
C GLU A 687 11.02 20.11 -8.29
N ARG A 688 10.72 19.27 -9.31
CA ARG A 688 10.05 19.71 -10.53
C ARG A 688 8.62 20.13 -10.28
N ALA A 689 7.87 19.38 -9.48
CA ALA A 689 6.52 19.73 -9.07
C ALA A 689 6.48 21.10 -8.37
N PHE A 690 7.38 21.33 -7.40
CA PHE A 690 7.45 22.60 -6.67
C PHE A 690 7.90 23.76 -7.57
N LYS A 691 8.86 23.54 -8.47
CA LYS A 691 9.25 24.54 -9.47
C LYS A 691 8.07 24.94 -10.35
N TRP A 692 7.27 23.94 -10.78
CA TRP A 692 6.05 24.18 -11.60
C TRP A 692 4.99 24.96 -10.82
N LEU A 693 4.68 24.56 -9.60
CA LEU A 693 3.72 25.27 -8.74
C LEU A 693 4.17 26.72 -8.48
N ASN A 694 5.44 26.93 -8.12
CA ASN A 694 5.98 28.27 -7.85
C ASN A 694 5.92 29.19 -9.07
N LYS A 695 6.03 28.66 -10.29
CA LYS A 695 5.92 29.46 -11.53
C LYS A 695 4.54 30.10 -11.67
N TYR A 696 3.47 29.43 -11.20
CA TYR A 696 2.08 29.88 -11.45
C TYR A 696 1.36 30.44 -10.23
N ILE A 697 1.68 29.94 -9.04
CA ILE A 697 0.98 30.33 -7.81
C ILE A 697 1.94 30.71 -6.66
N GLY A 698 3.25 30.62 -6.86
CA GLY A 698 4.24 31.06 -5.87
C GLY A 698 4.10 32.54 -5.54
N GLU A 699 4.53 32.94 -4.35
CA GLU A 699 4.71 34.37 -4.05
C GLU A 699 5.90 34.89 -4.88
N SER A 700 5.72 36.01 -5.58
CA SER A 700 6.83 36.71 -6.20
C SER A 700 7.84 37.05 -5.12
N LYS A 701 9.04 36.55 -5.21
CA LYS A 701 10.16 37.07 -4.42
C LYS A 701 10.42 38.49 -4.93
N GLU A 702 9.84 39.50 -4.21
CA GLU A 702 10.28 40.87 -4.35
C GLU A 702 11.70 41.03 -3.86
#